data_9b1a1e13d88a24dd2f25eb7c2520fbc0
#
_entry.id   9b1a1e13d88a24dd2f25eb7c2520fbc0
#
_cell.length_a   1.000
_cell.length_b   1.000
_cell.length_c   1.000
_cell.angle_alpha   90.00
_cell.angle_beta   90.00
_cell.angle_gamma   90.00
#
_symmetry.space_group_name_H-M   'P 1'
#
loop_
_entity.id
_entity.type
_entity.pdbx_description
1 polymer ?
#
loop_
_entity_poly.entity_id
_entity_poly.type
_entity_poly.pdbx_seq_one_letter_code
_entity_poly.pdbx_strand_id
1 'polypeptide(L)'
;MNEAVVPLPESRHAPVARRRPSIWRLAVRQTARDFRAGELRLLIVAVMLAVAALTAVGFFADRINNGLSRDARQMLGGDAIVASDQPAPPTFAAKARELGLLTATTTSFPSMGRALEAQGGASRLVAVKAVSDAYPLRGRLSVTSGAGAPPQSLARAPEVGSVWVDPALLDALSLKIGDPLLLGDASLKIAKIIVIEPDRGAGFMSFAPRVMLNVADLEATGLVQPASRITYRLAVAAPDTDDTPVRAFVDWAENQVKVEALRGLRVESLANGRPEMRQTLDRAEKFLNLVALLAALLAAVAVGIAARDFAGRHLDDCAMQRVLGASQRSIALQYLVQFAAVGVAASIGGVLLGFGVHYGFVWLLAGLVDSQLPAASVWPALFGLGVGTTLLMGFGLPPVLQLARVPPLRVIRRDVGGLKPASMAVLGAGVVGFVALLMAVSSDLKLGLIAVGGFAGAVALFALLSWGAVLLLRRIVPDAGAPRWLILATRQIAARPAFAVVQVSALSVGLLALVLLVLLRTDLIASWRQATPPDAPNRFVINIQPEQGDAFQQQLRDAGVAKFDWFPMIRGRLIAINGKSVGPDDMLDARAKRLLDREFNLSHGAALPTHNEVSAGRWTADEANAVSVEEGLAQTLQLKLGDTLRFDVAGSTTQGRITNLRKVDWGSMRVNFFVIIPRARLPELPATYIAAFRAPATPGFDNALARNFPNITNVDVSASIAQVQRVLDQVVRAVEFLFGFTLAAGLVVLFAAVTATREARAREFAVMRALGASGKLLAQVQRAELLGVGALAGVLASLAAIAVGWALARFVFEFSWNASPWVPLAGGVTGALLALAAGWWGLREVLRRPVIETLRRAAQE
;
A
#
# COMPACT_ATOMS: atom_id res chain seq x y z
N MET A 1 -94.12 26.23 -50.29
CA MET A 1 -93.63 26.56 -48.96
C MET A 1 -92.23 26.03 -48.87
N ASN A 2 -91.22 26.94 -49.14
CA ASN A 2 -89.82 26.66 -49.09
C ASN A 2 -89.32 26.93 -47.60
N GLU A 3 -88.86 25.88 -46.94
CA GLU A 3 -88.09 26.10 -45.72
C GLU A 3 -86.61 26.23 -46.08
N ALA A 4 -86.03 27.41 -45.71
CA ALA A 4 -84.64 27.75 -45.87
C ALA A 4 -83.81 27.07 -44.80
N VAL A 5 -82.95 26.17 -45.15
CA VAL A 5 -81.90 25.56 -44.27
C VAL A 5 -80.80 26.57 -44.05
N VAL A 6 -80.68 27.02 -42.85
CA VAL A 6 -79.62 27.92 -42.36
C VAL A 6 -78.34 27.01 -42.12
N PRO A 7 -77.15 27.25 -42.72
CA PRO A 7 -75.99 26.51 -42.45
C PRO A 7 -75.38 27.01 -41.07
N LEU A 8 -75.12 26.06 -40.15
CA LEU A 8 -74.38 26.23 -38.92
C LEU A 8 -72.93 26.63 -39.23
N PRO A 9 -72.30 27.57 -38.48
CA PRO A 9 -70.91 27.94 -38.71
C PRO A 9 -69.97 26.80 -38.34
N GLU A 10 -69.11 26.32 -39.25
CA GLU A 10 -68.01 25.44 -39.00
C GLU A 10 -67.04 26.12 -38.02
N SER A 11 -67.01 25.63 -36.81
CA SER A 11 -65.97 25.99 -35.83
C SER A 11 -64.62 25.39 -36.28
N ARG A 12 -63.80 26.20 -36.98
CA ARG A 12 -62.40 25.89 -37.25
C ARG A 12 -61.65 25.89 -35.92
N HIS A 13 -61.65 24.76 -35.19
CA HIS A 13 -60.64 24.55 -34.17
C HIS A 13 -59.28 24.36 -34.84
N ALA A 14 -58.46 25.42 -34.83
CA ALA A 14 -57.04 25.34 -35.14
C ALA A 14 -56.41 24.27 -34.18
N PRO A 15 -55.65 23.31 -34.70
CA PRO A 15 -54.99 22.38 -33.79
C PRO A 15 -54.04 23.18 -32.91
N VAL A 16 -54.37 23.29 -31.62
CA VAL A 16 -53.42 23.80 -30.60
C VAL A 16 -52.22 22.89 -30.65
N ALA A 17 -51.12 23.37 -31.28
CA ALA A 17 -49.84 22.69 -31.30
C ALA A 17 -49.38 22.53 -29.84
N ARG A 18 -49.76 21.40 -29.22
CA ARG A 18 -49.26 21.01 -27.90
C ARG A 18 -47.75 20.94 -27.98
N ARG A 19 -47.02 21.96 -27.54
CA ARG A 19 -45.56 21.91 -27.38
C ARG A 19 -45.27 20.68 -26.57
N ARG A 20 -44.68 19.68 -27.22
CA ARG A 20 -44.18 18.45 -26.58
C ARG A 20 -43.30 18.90 -25.40
N PRO A 21 -43.63 18.52 -24.15
CA PRO A 21 -42.80 18.94 -23.01
C PRO A 21 -41.36 18.47 -23.24
N SER A 22 -40.42 19.37 -23.02
CA SER A 22 -38.97 19.04 -23.17
C SER A 22 -38.67 17.82 -22.31
N ILE A 23 -37.97 16.83 -22.89
CA ILE A 23 -37.56 15.59 -22.23
C ILE A 23 -36.84 15.89 -20.90
N TRP A 24 -36.06 16.97 -20.87
CA TRP A 24 -35.38 17.47 -19.66
C TRP A 24 -36.36 17.83 -18.54
N ARG A 25 -37.45 18.57 -18.85
CA ARG A 25 -38.45 18.95 -17.85
C ARG A 25 -39.19 17.73 -17.32
N LEU A 26 -39.47 16.75 -18.19
CA LEU A 26 -40.10 15.49 -17.77
C LEU A 26 -39.16 14.70 -16.87
N ALA A 27 -37.87 14.53 -17.24
CA ALA A 27 -36.86 13.83 -16.45
C ALA A 27 -36.68 14.48 -15.07
N VAL A 28 -36.54 15.81 -14.99
CA VAL A 28 -36.37 16.52 -13.70
C VAL A 28 -37.60 16.35 -12.81
N ARG A 29 -38.83 16.47 -13.36
CA ARG A 29 -40.06 16.25 -12.59
C ARG A 29 -40.20 14.84 -12.09
N GLN A 30 -39.82 13.84 -12.91
CA GLN A 30 -39.84 12.45 -12.51
C GLN A 30 -38.77 12.18 -11.43
N THR A 31 -37.55 12.68 -11.58
CA THR A 31 -36.49 12.57 -10.55
C THR A 31 -36.95 13.17 -9.22
N ALA A 32 -37.58 14.35 -9.23
CA ALA A 32 -38.09 14.97 -8.03
C ALA A 32 -39.26 14.18 -7.39
N ARG A 33 -40.15 13.57 -8.20
CA ARG A 33 -41.22 12.69 -7.74
C ARG A 33 -40.64 11.45 -7.07
N ASP A 34 -39.77 10.73 -7.76
CA ASP A 34 -39.19 9.45 -7.32
C ASP A 34 -38.27 9.66 -6.08
N PHE A 35 -37.63 10.83 -5.99
CA PHE A 35 -36.87 11.23 -4.80
C PHE A 35 -37.78 11.45 -3.59
N ARG A 36 -38.92 12.17 -3.78
CA ARG A 36 -39.91 12.40 -2.72
C ARG A 36 -40.60 11.10 -2.31
N ALA A 37 -40.89 10.22 -3.25
CA ALA A 37 -41.46 8.90 -2.98
C ALA A 37 -40.47 7.98 -2.24
N GLY A 38 -39.18 8.34 -2.21
CA GLY A 38 -38.15 7.57 -1.53
C GLY A 38 -37.56 6.45 -2.38
N GLU A 39 -37.97 6.28 -3.64
CA GLU A 39 -37.56 5.18 -4.52
C GLU A 39 -36.11 5.29 -4.96
N LEU A 40 -35.56 6.51 -5.08
CA LEU A 40 -34.17 6.79 -5.40
C LEU A 40 -33.24 6.75 -4.18
N ARG A 41 -33.77 6.75 -2.95
CA ARG A 41 -32.95 6.88 -1.74
C ARG A 41 -31.94 5.80 -1.60
N LEU A 42 -32.32 4.56 -1.83
CA LEU A 42 -31.44 3.41 -1.70
C LEU A 42 -30.29 3.46 -2.73
N LEU A 43 -30.61 3.84 -3.97
CA LEU A 43 -29.64 4.00 -5.05
C LEU A 43 -28.65 5.15 -4.75
N ILE A 44 -29.17 6.31 -4.33
CA ILE A 44 -28.35 7.48 -3.98
C ILE A 44 -27.44 7.14 -2.81
N VAL A 45 -27.97 6.52 -1.75
CA VAL A 45 -27.17 6.14 -0.57
C VAL A 45 -26.10 5.11 -0.96
N ALA A 46 -26.44 4.13 -1.79
CA ALA A 46 -25.48 3.13 -2.26
C ALA A 46 -24.33 3.76 -3.05
N VAL A 47 -24.62 4.63 -4.03
CA VAL A 47 -23.60 5.34 -4.83
C VAL A 47 -22.82 6.30 -3.95
N MET A 48 -23.49 7.07 -3.10
CA MET A 48 -22.86 8.05 -2.21
C MET A 48 -21.89 7.39 -1.22
N LEU A 49 -22.32 6.30 -0.56
CA LEU A 49 -21.45 5.56 0.36
C LEU A 49 -20.28 4.89 -0.37
N ALA A 50 -20.54 4.34 -1.56
CA ALA A 50 -19.50 3.75 -2.38
C ALA A 50 -18.42 4.76 -2.79
N VAL A 51 -18.86 5.91 -3.30
CA VAL A 51 -17.95 7.01 -3.67
C VAL A 51 -17.27 7.60 -2.43
N ALA A 52 -17.99 7.74 -1.31
CA ALA A 52 -17.41 8.22 -0.06
C ALA A 52 -16.32 7.28 0.46
N ALA A 53 -16.56 5.96 0.44
CA ALA A 53 -15.57 4.96 0.82
C ALA A 53 -14.32 5.08 -0.05
N LEU A 54 -14.51 5.10 -1.37
CA LEU A 54 -13.42 5.18 -2.34
C LEU A 54 -12.62 6.47 -2.20
N THR A 55 -13.30 7.62 -2.07
CA THR A 55 -12.64 8.93 -2.00
C THR A 55 -12.02 9.20 -0.64
N ALA A 56 -12.61 8.73 0.46
CA ALA A 56 -11.97 8.81 1.78
C ALA A 56 -10.65 8.06 1.81
N VAL A 57 -10.63 6.84 1.24
CA VAL A 57 -9.43 6.05 1.02
C VAL A 57 -8.45 6.76 0.10
N GLY A 58 -8.93 7.26 -1.04
CA GLY A 58 -8.11 7.95 -2.04
C GLY A 58 -7.45 9.22 -1.50
N PHE A 59 -8.19 10.10 -0.82
CA PHE A 59 -7.64 11.31 -0.19
C PHE A 59 -6.60 10.99 0.89
N PHE A 60 -6.88 9.99 1.69
CA PHE A 60 -5.98 9.58 2.75
C PHE A 60 -4.68 8.96 2.19
N ALA A 61 -4.81 8.05 1.21
CA ALA A 61 -3.68 7.45 0.51
C ALA A 61 -2.81 8.49 -0.20
N ASP A 62 -3.44 9.44 -0.90
CA ASP A 62 -2.75 10.55 -1.56
C ASP A 62 -1.93 11.39 -0.58
N ARG A 63 -2.53 11.77 0.57
CA ARG A 63 -1.83 12.56 1.59
C ARG A 63 -0.68 11.80 2.24
N ILE A 64 -0.86 10.50 2.51
CA ILE A 64 0.22 9.66 3.06
C ILE A 64 1.34 9.53 2.04
N ASN A 65 1.03 9.20 0.79
CA ASN A 65 2.04 9.03 -0.25
C ASN A 65 2.83 10.34 -0.48
N ASN A 66 2.13 11.47 -0.51
CA ASN A 66 2.78 12.79 -0.62
C ASN A 66 3.60 13.13 0.63
N GLY A 67 3.13 12.77 1.84
CA GLY A 67 3.88 12.91 3.09
C GLY A 67 5.15 12.08 3.10
N LEU A 68 5.04 10.80 2.77
CA LEU A 68 6.18 9.86 2.69
C LEU A 68 7.20 10.29 1.62
N SER A 69 6.71 10.77 0.47
CA SER A 69 7.57 11.31 -0.59
C SER A 69 8.32 12.57 -0.10
N ARG A 70 7.66 13.45 0.65
CA ARG A 70 8.27 14.63 1.27
C ARG A 70 9.35 14.21 2.28
N ASP A 71 9.04 13.25 3.16
CA ASP A 71 9.98 12.78 4.17
C ASP A 71 11.19 12.08 3.52
N ALA A 72 10.98 11.33 2.44
CA ALA A 72 12.05 10.73 1.65
C ALA A 72 12.98 11.78 0.99
N ARG A 73 12.42 12.90 0.49
CA ARG A 73 13.23 14.05 -0.02
C ARG A 73 14.02 14.74 1.11
N GLN A 74 13.44 14.84 2.30
CA GLN A 74 14.17 15.37 3.47
C GLN A 74 15.36 14.47 3.84
N MET A 75 15.17 13.14 3.80
CA MET A 75 16.24 12.17 4.03
C MET A 75 17.31 12.16 2.93
N LEU A 76 16.97 12.62 1.73
CA LEU A 76 17.93 12.80 0.65
C LEU A 76 18.71 14.12 0.82
N GLY A 77 18.09 15.14 1.46
CA GLY A 77 18.62 16.50 1.63
C GLY A 77 18.36 17.41 0.41
N GLY A 78 17.57 16.93 -0.56
CA GLY A 78 17.20 17.61 -1.79
C GLY A 78 16.16 16.79 -2.56
N ASP A 79 15.71 17.28 -3.70
CA ASP A 79 14.82 16.54 -4.61
C ASP A 79 15.62 15.57 -5.50
N ALA A 80 16.87 15.94 -5.86
CA ALA A 80 17.86 15.05 -6.46
C ALA A 80 19.26 15.45 -6.02
N ILE A 81 20.20 14.51 -6.12
CA ILE A 81 21.60 14.69 -5.74
C ILE A 81 22.51 14.12 -6.81
N VAL A 82 23.53 14.86 -7.15
CA VAL A 82 24.67 14.39 -7.92
C VAL A 82 25.81 14.10 -6.92
N ALA A 83 26.11 12.82 -6.70
CA ALA A 83 27.15 12.38 -5.77
C ALA A 83 28.37 11.87 -6.57
N SER A 84 29.57 12.25 -6.15
CA SER A 84 30.83 11.87 -6.79
C SER A 84 31.97 11.82 -5.78
N ASP A 85 33.05 11.12 -6.15
CA ASP A 85 34.35 11.13 -5.47
C ASP A 85 35.21 12.35 -5.84
N GLN A 86 34.78 13.11 -6.83
CA GLN A 86 35.38 14.38 -7.25
C GLN A 86 34.33 15.49 -7.29
N PRO A 87 34.71 16.77 -7.22
CA PRO A 87 33.77 17.87 -7.41
C PRO A 87 32.99 17.69 -8.70
N ALA A 88 31.66 17.83 -8.65
CA ALA A 88 30.81 17.74 -9.84
C ALA A 88 31.23 18.80 -10.87
N PRO A 89 31.27 18.44 -12.18
CA PRO A 89 31.57 19.44 -13.21
C PRO A 89 30.69 20.68 -13.10
N PRO A 90 31.23 21.90 -13.31
CA PRO A 90 30.46 23.15 -13.20
C PRO A 90 29.19 23.18 -14.05
N THR A 91 29.16 22.42 -15.14
CA THR A 91 28.01 22.28 -16.04
C THR A 91 26.75 21.77 -15.32
N PHE A 92 26.88 20.90 -14.30
CA PHE A 92 25.73 20.43 -13.52
C PHE A 92 25.08 21.53 -12.70
N ALA A 93 25.89 22.34 -12.00
CA ALA A 93 25.39 23.50 -11.26
C ALA A 93 24.82 24.59 -12.16
N ALA A 94 25.43 24.79 -13.36
CA ALA A 94 24.94 25.73 -14.37
C ALA A 94 23.56 25.27 -14.91
N LYS A 95 23.42 24.00 -15.25
CA LYS A 95 22.15 23.43 -15.73
C LYS A 95 21.04 23.47 -14.67
N ALA A 96 21.36 23.21 -13.40
CA ALA A 96 20.41 23.36 -12.31
C ALA A 96 19.88 24.80 -12.21
N ARG A 97 20.77 25.79 -12.29
CA ARG A 97 20.37 27.22 -12.28
C ARG A 97 19.59 27.63 -13.51
N GLU A 98 19.95 27.14 -14.72
CA GLU A 98 19.18 27.35 -15.96
C GLU A 98 17.73 26.87 -15.82
N LEU A 99 17.52 25.74 -15.13
CA LEU A 99 16.19 25.17 -14.85
C LEU A 99 15.49 25.82 -13.63
N GLY A 100 16.09 26.87 -13.03
CA GLY A 100 15.51 27.57 -11.88
C GLY A 100 15.58 26.78 -10.57
N LEU A 101 16.45 25.77 -10.48
CA LEU A 101 16.60 24.94 -9.27
C LEU A 101 17.52 25.59 -8.26
N LEU A 102 17.17 25.42 -6.98
CA LEU A 102 18.06 25.73 -5.86
C LEU A 102 19.18 24.68 -5.78
N THR A 103 20.38 25.11 -5.39
CA THR A 103 21.54 24.22 -5.28
C THR A 103 22.22 24.36 -3.92
N ALA A 104 22.67 23.23 -3.36
CA ALA A 104 23.54 23.21 -2.20
C ALA A 104 24.64 22.16 -2.38
N THR A 105 25.85 22.47 -1.93
CA THR A 105 26.97 21.52 -2.00
C THR A 105 27.31 21.00 -0.60
N THR A 106 27.67 19.74 -0.54
CA THR A 106 28.22 19.14 0.68
C THR A 106 29.44 18.28 0.35
N THR A 107 30.44 18.33 1.21
CA THR A 107 31.68 17.54 1.11
C THR A 107 31.84 16.75 2.39
N SER A 108 31.90 15.42 2.29
CA SER A 108 31.96 14.53 3.45
C SER A 108 33.13 13.57 3.36
N PHE A 109 33.87 13.42 4.46
CA PHE A 109 35.05 12.56 4.56
C PHE A 109 35.37 12.20 6.03
N PRO A 110 36.09 11.09 6.28
CA PRO A 110 36.62 10.77 7.59
C PRO A 110 37.83 11.63 7.95
N SER A 111 37.92 12.07 9.19
CA SER A 111 39.12 12.77 9.73
C SER A 111 39.28 12.54 11.24
N MET A 112 40.35 13.06 11.81
CA MET A 112 40.54 13.04 13.24
C MET A 112 40.22 14.41 13.84
N GLY A 113 39.22 14.43 14.74
CA GLY A 113 38.95 15.58 15.60
C GLY A 113 39.81 15.47 16.85
N ARG A 114 40.47 16.56 17.26
CA ARG A 114 41.40 16.59 18.40
C ARG A 114 41.06 17.71 19.36
N ALA A 115 41.13 17.44 20.67
CA ALA A 115 41.11 18.45 21.70
C ALA A 115 42.47 19.16 21.80
N LEU A 116 42.51 20.40 22.26
CA LEU A 116 43.78 21.07 22.59
C LEU A 116 44.53 20.30 23.68
N GLU A 117 45.86 20.41 23.69
CA GLU A 117 46.67 19.78 24.73
C GLU A 117 46.29 20.25 26.15
N ALA A 118 45.93 21.54 26.31
CA ALA A 118 45.40 22.08 27.55
C ALA A 118 44.09 21.45 28.03
N GLN A 119 43.37 20.73 27.13
CA GLN A 119 42.11 20.03 27.39
C GLN A 119 42.30 18.50 27.35
N GLY A 120 43.55 18.02 27.45
CA GLY A 120 43.86 16.59 27.51
C GLY A 120 44.35 15.98 26.19
N GLY A 121 44.38 16.71 25.06
CA GLY A 121 44.97 16.26 23.79
C GLY A 121 44.30 15.03 23.14
N ALA A 122 43.14 14.60 23.64
CA ALA A 122 42.43 13.42 23.13
C ALA A 122 42.03 13.59 21.65
N SER A 123 42.11 12.48 20.88
CA SER A 123 41.73 12.47 19.46
C SER A 123 40.68 11.39 19.19
N ARG A 124 39.77 11.69 18.26
CA ARG A 124 38.69 10.74 17.85
C ARG A 124 38.46 10.80 16.35
N LEU A 125 38.22 9.63 15.75
CA LEU A 125 37.74 9.55 14.38
C LEU A 125 36.36 10.18 14.28
N VAL A 126 36.20 11.14 13.36
CA VAL A 126 34.95 11.89 13.11
C VAL A 126 34.56 11.83 11.63
N ALA A 127 33.27 11.93 11.37
CA ALA A 127 32.74 12.14 10.03
C ALA A 127 32.56 13.64 9.80
N VAL A 128 33.49 14.24 9.10
CA VAL A 128 33.45 15.67 8.75
C VAL A 128 32.44 15.86 7.60
N LYS A 129 31.60 16.89 7.69
CA LYS A 129 30.68 17.33 6.65
C LYS A 129 30.74 18.84 6.51
N ALA A 130 31.39 19.30 5.45
CA ALA A 130 31.39 20.71 5.08
C ALA A 130 30.15 20.97 4.21
N VAL A 131 29.41 22.05 4.51
CA VAL A 131 28.13 22.38 3.89
C VAL A 131 28.11 23.82 3.41
N SER A 132 27.46 24.09 2.27
CA SER A 132 27.22 25.44 1.77
C SER A 132 26.10 26.14 2.56
N ASP A 133 26.01 27.46 2.48
CA ASP A 133 25.04 28.26 3.23
C ASP A 133 23.58 27.89 2.94
N ALA A 134 23.30 27.44 1.72
CA ALA A 134 21.97 27.00 1.30
C ALA A 134 21.54 25.63 1.85
N TYR A 135 22.43 24.90 2.53
CA TYR A 135 22.12 23.59 3.10
C TYR A 135 21.33 23.71 4.41
N PRO A 136 20.33 22.84 4.65
CA PRO A 136 19.77 21.81 3.76
C PRO A 136 18.67 22.36 2.85
N LEU A 137 18.58 21.91 1.59
CA LEU A 137 17.53 22.32 0.66
C LEU A 137 16.16 21.71 1.00
N ARG A 138 16.16 20.54 1.61
CA ARG A 138 14.98 19.84 2.11
C ARG A 138 15.21 19.35 3.54
N GLY A 139 14.21 19.49 4.38
CA GLY A 139 14.30 19.17 5.80
C GLY A 139 14.86 20.31 6.65
N ARG A 140 15.10 20.02 7.92
CA ARG A 140 15.66 20.96 8.90
C ARG A 140 16.61 20.23 9.83
N LEU A 141 17.70 20.88 10.17
CA LEU A 141 18.62 20.42 11.20
C LEU A 141 18.00 20.68 12.58
N SER A 142 18.01 19.68 13.47
CA SER A 142 17.67 19.89 14.86
C SER A 142 18.97 20.00 15.67
N VAL A 143 19.19 21.12 16.32
CA VAL A 143 20.39 21.42 17.11
C VAL A 143 20.04 21.98 18.48
N THR A 144 20.93 21.81 19.46
CA THR A 144 20.75 22.40 20.79
C THR A 144 21.97 23.22 21.18
N SER A 145 21.78 24.25 22.01
CA SER A 145 22.84 25.12 22.53
C SER A 145 23.43 24.63 23.87
N GLY A 146 23.01 23.45 24.36
CA GLY A 146 23.54 22.89 25.61
C GLY A 146 22.76 21.66 26.08
N ALA A 147 23.34 20.90 27.00
CA ALA A 147 22.68 19.78 27.66
C ALA A 147 21.44 20.27 28.41
N GLY A 148 20.25 19.79 28.05
CA GLY A 148 18.97 20.19 28.64
C GLY A 148 18.28 21.39 28.01
N ALA A 149 18.91 22.10 27.05
CA ALA A 149 18.25 23.15 26.29
C ALA A 149 17.30 22.51 25.21
N PRO A 150 16.12 23.11 24.95
CA PRO A 150 15.19 22.55 23.96
C PRO A 150 15.83 22.57 22.56
N PRO A 151 15.62 21.52 21.75
CA PRO A 151 16.11 21.47 20.40
C PRO A 151 15.51 22.59 19.54
N GLN A 152 16.36 23.25 18.75
CA GLN A 152 15.96 24.26 17.78
C GLN A 152 16.02 23.69 16.36
N SER A 153 14.99 23.92 15.57
CA SER A 153 14.95 23.49 14.16
C SER A 153 15.48 24.59 13.26
N LEU A 154 16.62 24.37 12.61
CA LEU A 154 17.30 25.35 11.75
C LEU A 154 17.39 24.83 10.30
N ALA A 155 17.24 25.76 9.35
CA ALA A 155 17.41 25.51 7.92
C ALA A 155 18.61 26.31 7.38
N ARG A 156 19.73 26.29 8.12
CA ARG A 156 20.96 27.00 7.75
C ARG A 156 22.20 26.22 8.19
N ALA A 157 23.31 26.49 7.53
CA ALA A 157 24.62 25.95 7.83
C ALA A 157 25.24 26.55 9.13
N PRO A 158 26.30 25.92 9.67
CA PRO A 158 27.17 26.57 10.69
C PRO A 158 27.76 27.87 10.18
N GLU A 159 27.94 28.82 11.09
CA GLU A 159 28.62 30.07 10.76
C GLU A 159 30.12 29.81 10.53
N VAL A 160 30.75 30.57 9.65
CA VAL A 160 32.19 30.49 9.38
C VAL A 160 32.99 30.64 10.68
N GLY A 161 34.00 29.80 10.87
CA GLY A 161 34.81 29.74 12.11
C GLY A 161 34.19 28.89 13.23
N SER A 162 33.02 28.25 12.97
CA SER A 162 32.31 27.42 13.95
C SER A 162 31.98 26.03 13.44
N VAL A 163 31.83 25.10 14.39
CA VAL A 163 31.38 23.71 14.11
C VAL A 163 30.18 23.33 14.96
N TRP A 164 29.32 22.48 14.39
CA TRP A 164 28.30 21.78 15.13
C TRP A 164 28.69 20.30 15.21
N VAL A 165 28.55 19.72 16.39
CA VAL A 165 29.10 18.38 16.67
C VAL A 165 28.04 17.43 17.25
N ASP A 166 28.25 16.13 17.08
CA ASP A 166 27.46 15.12 17.78
C ASP A 166 27.77 15.16 19.30
N PRO A 167 26.76 14.86 20.16
CA PRO A 167 27.00 14.78 21.61
C PRO A 167 28.06 13.73 21.96
N ALA A 168 28.13 12.61 21.26
CA ALA A 168 29.12 11.56 21.47
C ALA A 168 30.58 12.04 21.30
N LEU A 169 30.82 13.07 20.50
CA LEU A 169 32.15 13.65 20.33
C LEU A 169 32.56 14.48 21.57
N LEU A 170 31.63 15.25 22.12
CA LEU A 170 31.88 16.06 23.33
C LEU A 170 32.28 15.16 24.51
N ASP A 171 31.52 14.05 24.69
CA ASP A 171 31.82 13.09 25.75
C ASP A 171 33.19 12.40 25.53
N ALA A 172 33.47 11.99 24.27
CA ALA A 172 34.71 11.29 23.93
C ALA A 172 35.98 12.16 24.07
N LEU A 173 35.87 13.44 23.78
CA LEU A 173 37.00 14.41 23.89
C LEU A 173 36.97 15.26 25.16
N SER A 174 35.96 15.06 26.04
CA SER A 174 35.72 15.86 27.26
C SER A 174 35.61 17.35 26.99
N LEU A 175 35.03 17.72 25.81
CA LEU A 175 34.83 19.10 25.38
C LEU A 175 33.40 19.59 25.71
N LYS A 176 33.26 20.91 25.75
CA LYS A 176 31.99 21.63 25.99
C LYS A 176 31.69 22.58 24.83
N ILE A 177 30.43 23.03 24.74
CA ILE A 177 30.08 24.14 23.84
C ILE A 177 30.90 25.37 24.20
N GLY A 178 31.46 26.00 23.18
CA GLY A 178 32.36 27.14 23.31
C GLY A 178 33.84 26.78 23.22
N ASP A 179 34.19 25.50 23.46
CA ASP A 179 35.57 25.04 23.35
C ASP A 179 36.01 24.94 21.88
N PRO A 180 37.31 25.07 21.60
CA PRO A 180 37.88 24.86 20.27
C PRO A 180 38.04 23.36 19.97
N LEU A 181 37.72 22.96 18.75
CA LEU A 181 37.99 21.64 18.16
C LEU A 181 39.06 21.82 17.08
N LEU A 182 40.14 21.06 17.18
CA LEU A 182 41.17 21.00 16.11
C LEU A 182 40.79 20.04 15.01
N LEU A 183 40.70 20.52 13.78
CA LEU A 183 40.43 19.76 12.55
C LEU A 183 41.51 20.07 11.54
N GLY A 184 42.47 19.16 11.33
CA GLY A 184 43.64 19.43 10.52
C GLY A 184 44.42 20.62 11.11
N ASP A 185 44.66 21.64 10.31
CA ASP A 185 45.37 22.85 10.67
C ASP A 185 44.46 23.93 11.28
N ALA A 186 43.12 23.77 11.21
CA ALA A 186 42.18 24.77 11.71
C ALA A 186 41.72 24.48 13.14
N SER A 187 41.50 25.56 13.91
CA SER A 187 40.89 25.55 15.23
C SER A 187 39.52 26.20 15.16
N LEU A 188 38.44 25.41 15.28
CA LEU A 188 37.05 25.83 15.07
C LEU A 188 36.28 25.77 16.38
N LYS A 189 35.46 26.79 16.67
CA LYS A 189 34.68 26.86 17.91
C LYS A 189 33.46 25.97 17.87
N ILE A 190 33.23 25.13 18.85
CA ILE A 190 32.02 24.34 18.99
C ILE A 190 30.85 25.26 19.36
N ALA A 191 29.91 25.45 18.40
CA ALA A 191 28.79 26.39 18.59
C ALA A 191 27.50 25.68 19.03
N LYS A 192 27.22 24.49 18.52
CA LYS A 192 25.97 23.74 18.79
C LYS A 192 26.18 22.23 18.76
N ILE A 193 25.23 21.50 19.35
CA ILE A 193 25.16 20.05 19.33
C ILE A 193 24.08 19.63 18.29
N ILE A 194 24.43 18.70 17.40
CA ILE A 194 23.50 18.13 16.42
C ILE A 194 22.64 17.08 17.11
N VAL A 195 21.31 17.26 17.05
CA VAL A 195 20.33 16.30 17.57
C VAL A 195 19.79 15.43 16.44
N ILE A 196 19.41 16.06 15.30
CA ILE A 196 18.90 15.37 14.12
C ILE A 196 19.52 16.00 12.87
N GLU A 197 20.14 15.16 12.05
CA GLU A 197 20.59 15.48 10.69
C GLU A 197 19.74 14.63 9.70
N PRO A 198 18.87 15.24 8.89
CA PRO A 198 17.89 14.49 8.09
C PRO A 198 18.52 13.59 7.03
N ASP A 199 19.62 14.05 6.40
CA ASP A 199 20.33 13.35 5.32
C ASP A 199 21.60 12.63 5.76
N ARG A 200 21.69 12.25 7.04
CA ARG A 200 22.88 11.59 7.61
C ARG A 200 23.31 10.34 6.85
N GLY A 201 22.38 9.67 6.20
CA GLY A 201 22.66 8.44 5.45
C GLY A 201 22.87 7.23 6.36
N ALA A 202 22.97 6.03 5.73
CA ALA A 202 23.22 4.76 6.41
C ALA A 202 24.59 4.15 6.06
N GLY A 203 25.49 4.93 5.45
CA GLY A 203 26.84 4.48 5.11
C GLY A 203 27.74 4.35 6.34
N PHE A 204 28.77 3.52 6.24
CA PHE A 204 29.74 3.28 7.34
C PHE A 204 30.28 4.56 8.00
N MET A 205 30.58 5.57 7.19
CA MET A 205 31.05 6.88 7.68
C MET A 205 29.98 7.70 8.40
N SER A 206 28.70 7.39 8.20
CA SER A 206 27.60 8.08 8.89
C SER A 206 27.50 7.70 10.37
N PHE A 207 28.22 6.67 10.80
CA PHE A 207 28.21 6.18 12.17
C PHE A 207 29.30 6.78 13.07
N ALA A 208 30.40 7.35 12.47
CA ALA A 208 31.33 8.14 13.24
C ALA A 208 30.66 9.44 13.76
N PRO A 209 31.08 9.97 14.92
CA PRO A 209 30.56 11.24 15.43
C PRO A 209 30.65 12.34 14.37
N ARG A 210 29.53 13.03 14.11
CA ARG A 210 29.45 14.07 13.08
C ARG A 210 30.14 15.35 13.56
N VAL A 211 30.93 15.95 12.68
CA VAL A 211 31.38 17.32 12.76
C VAL A 211 30.95 18.07 11.51
N MET A 212 30.11 19.05 11.66
CA MET A 212 29.57 19.85 10.55
C MET A 212 30.20 21.24 10.60
N LEU A 213 30.76 21.72 9.48
CA LEU A 213 31.37 23.03 9.32
C LEU A 213 30.89 23.72 8.05
N ASN A 214 31.12 25.01 7.91
CA ASN A 214 30.86 25.71 6.68
C ASN A 214 31.91 25.35 5.62
N VAL A 215 31.50 25.25 4.36
CA VAL A 215 32.40 24.93 3.23
C VAL A 215 33.52 25.96 3.09
N ALA A 216 33.31 27.20 3.49
CA ALA A 216 34.32 28.26 3.49
C ALA A 216 35.50 27.99 4.47
N ASP A 217 35.28 27.21 5.55
CA ASP A 217 36.32 26.83 6.49
C ASP A 217 37.14 25.61 6.01
N LEU A 218 36.65 24.88 5.00
CA LEU A 218 37.23 23.61 4.60
C LEU A 218 38.68 23.72 4.10
N GLU A 219 38.99 24.76 3.34
CA GLU A 219 40.34 24.98 2.80
C GLU A 219 41.33 25.22 3.95
N ALA A 220 40.97 26.01 4.97
CA ALA A 220 41.78 26.30 6.12
C ALA A 220 42.15 25.05 6.97
N THR A 221 41.37 23.97 6.87
CA THR A 221 41.66 22.72 7.58
C THR A 221 42.83 21.93 6.99
N GLY A 222 43.21 22.16 5.73
CA GLY A 222 44.21 21.35 4.99
C GLY A 222 43.88 19.89 4.82
N LEU A 223 42.64 19.45 5.14
CA LEU A 223 42.23 18.04 5.15
C LEU A 223 41.91 17.48 3.77
N VAL A 224 41.59 18.32 2.80
CA VAL A 224 41.31 17.92 1.42
C VAL A 224 42.62 17.83 0.64
N GLN A 225 43.13 16.64 0.44
CA GLN A 225 44.38 16.36 -0.25
C GLN A 225 44.16 15.43 -1.44
N PRO A 226 45.04 15.42 -2.47
CA PRO A 226 45.00 14.40 -3.52
C PRO A 226 44.95 12.99 -2.93
N ALA A 227 44.07 12.14 -3.48
CA ALA A 227 43.80 10.77 -3.03
C ALA A 227 43.04 10.64 -1.69
N SER A 228 42.55 11.73 -1.10
CA SER A 228 41.62 11.64 0.04
C SER A 228 40.30 10.98 -0.40
N ARG A 229 39.74 10.09 0.43
CA ARG A 229 38.41 9.48 0.19
C ARG A 229 37.32 10.49 0.57
N ILE A 230 36.92 11.31 -0.39
CA ILE A 230 35.95 12.37 -0.21
C ILE A 230 34.69 12.02 -1.01
N THR A 231 33.55 12.35 -0.47
CA THR A 231 32.26 12.30 -1.17
C THR A 231 31.74 13.73 -1.35
N TYR A 232 31.68 14.17 -2.58
CA TYR A 232 31.07 15.43 -2.96
C TYR A 232 29.62 15.19 -3.37
N ARG A 233 28.73 16.06 -2.92
CA ARG A 233 27.31 15.99 -3.27
C ARG A 233 26.82 17.38 -3.69
N LEU A 234 26.23 17.47 -4.86
CA LEU A 234 25.48 18.63 -5.33
C LEU A 234 24.00 18.28 -5.20
N ALA A 235 23.33 18.85 -4.22
CA ALA A 235 21.90 18.73 -4.04
C ALA A 235 21.18 19.77 -4.90
N VAL A 236 20.07 19.39 -5.51
CA VAL A 236 19.17 20.27 -6.25
C VAL A 236 17.75 20.16 -5.72
N ALA A 237 17.00 21.26 -5.70
CA ALA A 237 15.60 21.26 -5.28
C ALA A 237 14.80 22.31 -6.07
N ALA A 238 13.55 21.99 -6.38
CA ALA A 238 12.62 22.96 -6.94
C ALA A 238 12.26 24.02 -5.87
N PRO A 239 12.16 25.31 -6.22
CA PRO A 239 11.66 26.32 -5.29
C PRO A 239 10.20 26.08 -4.89
N ASP A 240 9.41 25.50 -5.81
CA ASP A 240 8.00 25.22 -5.67
C ASP A 240 7.72 23.71 -5.57
N THR A 241 6.43 23.35 -5.62
CA THR A 241 5.96 21.95 -5.61
C THR A 241 5.99 21.27 -6.98
N ASP A 242 6.35 21.99 -8.03
CA ASP A 242 6.46 21.44 -9.39
C ASP A 242 7.76 20.64 -9.55
N ASP A 243 7.64 19.34 -9.77
CA ASP A 243 8.78 18.43 -9.96
C ASP A 243 9.29 18.39 -11.42
N THR A 244 8.64 19.09 -12.36
CA THR A 244 9.00 19.05 -13.79
C THR A 244 10.45 19.48 -14.01
N PRO A 245 10.95 20.59 -13.44
CA PRO A 245 12.34 21.00 -13.60
C PRO A 245 13.34 19.99 -13.01
N VAL A 246 12.97 19.36 -11.88
CA VAL A 246 13.82 18.35 -11.23
C VAL A 246 13.95 17.10 -12.11
N ARG A 247 12.85 16.62 -12.68
CA ARG A 247 12.88 15.49 -13.62
C ARG A 247 13.72 15.80 -14.84
N ALA A 248 13.53 16.97 -15.44
CA ALA A 248 14.33 17.41 -16.58
C ALA A 248 15.83 17.46 -16.24
N PHE A 249 16.18 17.91 -15.03
CA PHE A 249 17.56 17.90 -14.55
C PHE A 249 18.09 16.47 -14.37
N VAL A 250 17.32 15.58 -13.75
CA VAL A 250 17.73 14.18 -13.53
C VAL A 250 17.96 13.47 -14.86
N ASP A 251 17.01 13.59 -15.81
CA ASP A 251 17.11 12.96 -17.13
C ASP A 251 18.34 13.48 -17.90
N TRP A 252 18.57 14.80 -17.86
CA TRP A 252 19.73 15.42 -18.47
C TRP A 252 21.02 14.92 -17.79
N ALA A 253 21.09 14.92 -16.45
CA ALA A 253 22.25 14.54 -15.69
C ALA A 253 22.62 13.04 -15.91
N GLU A 254 21.63 12.14 -15.91
CA GLU A 254 21.84 10.73 -16.21
C GLU A 254 22.36 10.51 -17.63
N ASN A 255 21.84 11.28 -18.61
CA ASN A 255 22.32 11.23 -19.98
C ASN A 255 23.74 11.75 -20.09
N GLN A 256 24.06 12.87 -19.43
CA GLN A 256 25.40 13.46 -19.43
C GLN A 256 26.45 12.52 -18.84
N VAL A 257 26.11 11.84 -17.72
CA VAL A 257 26.99 10.82 -17.10
C VAL A 257 27.30 9.68 -18.08
N LYS A 258 26.31 9.27 -18.89
CA LYS A 258 26.49 8.20 -19.90
C LYS A 258 27.31 8.67 -21.10
N VAL A 259 27.00 9.86 -21.63
CA VAL A 259 27.65 10.40 -22.85
C VAL A 259 29.12 10.75 -22.60
N GLU A 260 29.42 11.40 -21.48
CA GLU A 260 30.79 11.78 -21.12
C GLU A 260 31.55 10.69 -20.37
N ALA A 261 30.92 9.53 -20.13
CA ALA A 261 31.47 8.40 -19.39
C ALA A 261 32.11 8.83 -18.04
N LEU A 262 31.44 9.73 -17.31
CA LEU A 262 31.93 10.29 -16.05
C LEU A 262 31.98 9.20 -14.97
N ARG A 263 33.21 8.75 -14.64
CA ARG A 263 33.44 7.72 -13.63
C ARG A 263 33.21 8.29 -12.23
N GLY A 264 32.66 7.49 -11.33
CA GLY A 264 32.43 7.88 -9.93
C GLY A 264 31.22 8.79 -9.69
N LEU A 265 30.61 9.38 -10.73
CA LEU A 265 29.47 10.25 -10.61
C LEU A 265 28.14 9.49 -10.66
N ARG A 266 27.26 9.75 -9.70
CA ARG A 266 25.95 9.11 -9.58
C ARG A 266 24.85 10.14 -9.38
N VAL A 267 23.74 9.96 -10.07
CA VAL A 267 22.53 10.76 -9.86
C VAL A 267 21.60 9.98 -8.94
N GLU A 268 21.38 10.51 -7.75
CA GLU A 268 20.47 9.96 -6.74
C GLU A 268 19.19 10.81 -6.73
N SER A 269 18.06 10.18 -6.97
CA SER A 269 16.73 10.81 -6.92
C SER A 269 15.84 10.00 -5.98
N LEU A 270 14.62 10.47 -5.75
CA LEU A 270 13.62 9.70 -5.01
C LEU A 270 13.43 8.29 -5.62
N ALA A 271 13.62 8.19 -6.95
CA ALA A 271 13.48 6.93 -7.67
C ALA A 271 14.65 5.94 -7.43
N ASN A 272 15.89 6.42 -7.24
CA ASN A 272 17.11 5.60 -7.25
C ASN A 272 17.91 5.67 -5.96
N GLY A 273 17.65 6.67 -5.10
CA GLY A 273 18.53 7.00 -3.97
C GLY A 273 18.49 6.02 -2.80
N ARG A 274 17.35 5.39 -2.52
CA ARG A 274 17.17 4.44 -1.40
C ARG A 274 16.19 3.33 -1.77
N PRO A 275 16.67 2.25 -2.39
CA PRO A 275 15.81 1.17 -2.91
C PRO A 275 14.98 0.48 -1.82
N GLU A 276 15.48 0.38 -0.57
CA GLU A 276 14.76 -0.27 0.53
C GLU A 276 13.51 0.54 0.94
N MET A 277 13.66 1.86 1.03
CA MET A 277 12.54 2.75 1.35
C MET A 277 11.51 2.75 0.22
N ARG A 278 11.97 2.78 -1.04
CA ARG A 278 11.08 2.71 -2.19
C ARG A 278 10.27 1.43 -2.22
N GLN A 279 10.88 0.27 -1.98
CA GLN A 279 10.16 -1.01 -1.90
C GLN A 279 9.05 -0.99 -0.84
N THR A 280 9.31 -0.37 0.30
CA THR A 280 8.30 -0.24 1.37
C THR A 280 7.16 0.68 0.94
N LEU A 281 7.48 1.81 0.31
CA LEU A 281 6.48 2.74 -0.22
C LEU A 281 5.65 2.10 -1.34
N ASP A 282 6.30 1.43 -2.31
CA ASP A 282 5.64 0.74 -3.42
C ASP A 282 4.68 -0.36 -2.91
N ARG A 283 5.07 -1.11 -1.87
CA ARG A 283 4.19 -2.11 -1.24
C ARG A 283 3.00 -1.46 -0.55
N ALA A 284 3.21 -0.36 0.16
CA ALA A 284 2.14 0.39 0.79
C ALA A 284 1.16 0.97 -0.26
N GLU A 285 1.68 1.58 -1.33
CA GLU A 285 0.88 2.11 -2.43
C GLU A 285 0.06 1.00 -3.12
N LYS A 286 0.68 -0.13 -3.45
CA LYS A 286 -0.02 -1.29 -4.02
C LYS A 286 -1.14 -1.79 -3.12
N PHE A 287 -0.92 -1.82 -1.81
CA PHE A 287 -1.96 -2.22 -0.86
C PHE A 287 -3.11 -1.21 -0.80
N LEU A 288 -2.81 0.09 -0.74
CA LEU A 288 -3.81 1.15 -0.75
C LEU A 288 -4.66 1.11 -2.03
N ASN A 289 -4.00 0.91 -3.19
CA ASN A 289 -4.67 0.76 -4.48
C ASN A 289 -5.55 -0.50 -4.54
N LEU A 290 -5.10 -1.62 -3.96
CA LEU A 290 -5.92 -2.83 -3.85
C LEU A 290 -7.17 -2.60 -3.01
N VAL A 291 -7.04 -1.91 -1.86
CA VAL A 291 -8.18 -1.59 -1.00
C VAL A 291 -9.19 -0.70 -1.74
N ALA A 292 -8.71 0.31 -2.45
CA ALA A 292 -9.55 1.19 -3.27
C ALA A 292 -10.27 0.40 -4.38
N LEU A 293 -9.56 -0.52 -5.04
CA LEU A 293 -10.10 -1.37 -6.09
C LEU A 293 -11.18 -2.33 -5.56
N LEU A 294 -10.95 -2.95 -4.41
CA LEU A 294 -11.95 -3.80 -3.75
C LEU A 294 -13.19 -3.01 -3.34
N ALA A 295 -13.01 -1.79 -2.82
CA ALA A 295 -14.13 -0.90 -2.50
C ALA A 295 -14.96 -0.55 -3.75
N ALA A 296 -14.31 -0.28 -4.89
CA ALA A 296 -14.99 0.00 -6.15
C ALA A 296 -15.76 -1.24 -6.69
N LEU A 297 -15.18 -2.42 -6.57
CA LEU A 297 -15.85 -3.69 -6.96
C LEU A 297 -17.08 -3.98 -6.09
N LEU A 298 -16.97 -3.77 -4.77
CA LEU A 298 -18.11 -3.86 -3.86
C LEU A 298 -19.21 -2.87 -4.23
N ALA A 299 -18.83 -1.63 -4.55
CA ALA A 299 -19.73 -0.59 -4.99
C ALA A 299 -20.50 -0.97 -6.27
N ALA A 300 -19.81 -1.57 -7.25
CA ALA A 300 -20.44 -2.04 -8.49
C ALA A 300 -21.58 -3.03 -8.22
N VAL A 301 -21.36 -3.97 -7.31
CA VAL A 301 -22.38 -4.94 -6.90
C VAL A 301 -23.56 -4.26 -6.21
N ALA A 302 -23.29 -3.34 -5.29
CA ALA A 302 -24.33 -2.60 -4.56
C ALA A 302 -25.22 -1.78 -5.52
N VAL A 303 -24.60 -1.05 -6.43
CA VAL A 303 -25.30 -0.25 -7.44
C VAL A 303 -26.14 -1.14 -8.37
N GLY A 304 -25.58 -2.28 -8.81
CA GLY A 304 -26.32 -3.23 -9.66
C GLY A 304 -27.57 -3.79 -8.97
N ILE A 305 -27.47 -4.16 -7.69
CA ILE A 305 -28.59 -4.65 -6.90
C ILE A 305 -29.65 -3.56 -6.72
N ALA A 306 -29.23 -2.35 -6.31
CA ALA A 306 -30.13 -1.23 -6.08
C ALA A 306 -30.87 -0.81 -7.36
N ALA A 307 -30.15 -0.78 -8.50
CA ALA A 307 -30.75 -0.44 -9.79
C ALA A 307 -31.75 -1.50 -10.31
N ARG A 308 -31.48 -2.77 -10.04
CA ARG A 308 -32.41 -3.86 -10.39
C ARG A 308 -33.69 -3.79 -9.56
N ASP A 309 -33.58 -3.47 -8.27
CA ASP A 309 -34.71 -3.25 -7.38
C ASP A 309 -35.55 -2.04 -7.84
N PHE A 310 -34.90 -0.92 -8.16
CA PHE A 310 -35.54 0.25 -8.74
C PHE A 310 -36.29 -0.09 -10.05
N ALA A 311 -35.62 -0.77 -10.97
CA ALA A 311 -36.26 -1.17 -12.23
C ALA A 311 -37.47 -2.09 -12.00
N GLY A 312 -37.38 -3.01 -11.04
CA GLY A 312 -38.51 -3.89 -10.67
C GLY A 312 -39.76 -3.14 -10.27
N ARG A 313 -39.61 -2.07 -9.48
CA ARG A 313 -40.72 -1.23 -9.01
C ARG A 313 -41.35 -0.35 -10.09
N HIS A 314 -40.58 0.04 -11.10
CA HIS A 314 -41.04 0.95 -12.16
C HIS A 314 -41.62 0.24 -13.41
N LEU A 315 -41.75 -1.08 -13.39
CA LEU A 315 -42.28 -1.84 -14.54
C LEU A 315 -43.69 -1.41 -14.94
N ASP A 316 -44.58 -1.24 -13.96
CA ASP A 316 -46.00 -0.93 -14.19
C ASP A 316 -46.16 0.54 -14.61
N ASP A 317 -45.38 1.45 -14.03
CA ASP A 317 -45.31 2.86 -14.43
C ASP A 317 -44.92 3.03 -15.90
N CYS A 318 -43.92 2.25 -16.35
CA CYS A 318 -43.47 2.28 -17.74
C CYS A 318 -44.48 1.66 -18.70
N ALA A 319 -45.17 0.61 -18.28
CA ALA A 319 -46.25 0.03 -19.04
C ALA A 319 -47.40 1.06 -19.23
N MET A 320 -47.77 1.80 -18.19
CA MET A 320 -48.75 2.88 -18.26
C MET A 320 -48.29 4.02 -19.18
N GLN A 321 -47.04 4.47 -19.09
CA GLN A 321 -46.50 5.48 -20.03
C GLN A 321 -46.58 5.01 -21.48
N ARG A 322 -46.34 3.72 -21.75
CA ARG A 322 -46.46 3.12 -23.07
C ARG A 322 -47.88 3.12 -23.60
N VAL A 323 -48.87 2.81 -22.74
CA VAL A 323 -50.29 2.91 -23.08
C VAL A 323 -50.70 4.34 -23.42
N LEU A 324 -50.15 5.32 -22.68
CA LEU A 324 -50.36 6.75 -22.94
C LEU A 324 -49.62 7.29 -24.16
N GLY A 325 -48.94 6.43 -24.95
CA GLY A 325 -48.31 6.79 -26.20
C GLY A 325 -46.85 7.22 -26.13
N ALA A 326 -46.17 7.05 -24.99
CA ALA A 326 -44.74 7.34 -24.86
C ALA A 326 -43.93 6.35 -25.72
N SER A 327 -42.99 6.87 -26.52
CA SER A 327 -42.10 6.02 -27.33
C SER A 327 -41.00 5.38 -26.47
N GLN A 328 -40.48 4.23 -26.88
CA GLN A 328 -39.37 3.56 -26.20
C GLN A 328 -38.15 4.47 -26.05
N ARG A 329 -37.81 5.25 -27.09
CA ARG A 329 -36.70 6.20 -27.08
C ARG A 329 -36.90 7.32 -26.04
N SER A 330 -38.14 7.82 -25.94
CA SER A 330 -38.45 8.88 -24.95
C SER A 330 -38.29 8.36 -23.52
N ILE A 331 -38.80 7.15 -23.21
CA ILE A 331 -38.65 6.52 -21.88
C ILE A 331 -37.16 6.24 -21.58
N ALA A 332 -36.42 5.65 -22.54
CA ALA A 332 -35.01 5.36 -22.37
C ALA A 332 -34.19 6.63 -22.09
N LEU A 333 -34.44 7.71 -22.89
CA LEU A 333 -33.71 8.96 -22.70
C LEU A 333 -34.08 9.67 -21.37
N GLN A 334 -35.31 9.55 -20.94
CA GLN A 334 -35.78 10.09 -19.66
C GLN A 334 -35.07 9.44 -18.49
N TYR A 335 -34.95 8.10 -18.48
CA TYR A 335 -34.20 7.38 -17.44
C TYR A 335 -32.69 7.59 -17.54
N LEU A 336 -32.14 7.72 -18.76
CA LEU A 336 -30.73 8.06 -18.94
C LEU A 336 -30.38 9.39 -18.28
N VAL A 337 -31.18 10.43 -18.54
CA VAL A 337 -31.01 11.76 -17.92
C VAL A 337 -31.20 11.71 -16.41
N GLN A 338 -32.22 10.98 -15.92
CA GLN A 338 -32.46 10.79 -14.50
C GLN A 338 -31.26 10.13 -13.80
N PHE A 339 -30.78 9.02 -14.36
CA PHE A 339 -29.63 8.30 -13.75
C PHE A 339 -28.33 9.09 -13.85
N ALA A 340 -28.12 9.84 -14.94
CA ALA A 340 -26.98 10.75 -15.05
C ALA A 340 -27.01 11.83 -13.96
N ALA A 341 -28.15 12.49 -13.79
CA ALA A 341 -28.32 13.53 -12.76
C ALA A 341 -28.15 12.96 -11.33
N VAL A 342 -28.78 11.83 -11.04
CA VAL A 342 -28.65 11.13 -9.77
C VAL A 342 -27.22 10.68 -9.52
N GLY A 343 -26.54 10.13 -10.56
CA GLY A 343 -25.15 9.68 -10.48
C GLY A 343 -24.20 10.82 -10.13
N VAL A 344 -24.32 11.95 -10.82
CA VAL A 344 -23.49 13.13 -10.56
C VAL A 344 -23.77 13.68 -9.15
N ALA A 345 -25.03 13.85 -8.77
CA ALA A 345 -25.40 14.38 -7.46
C ALA A 345 -24.96 13.46 -6.31
N ALA A 346 -25.16 12.13 -6.44
CA ALA A 346 -24.75 11.14 -5.46
C ALA A 346 -23.21 11.06 -5.36
N SER A 347 -22.51 11.18 -6.50
CA SER A 347 -21.04 11.17 -6.54
C SER A 347 -20.47 12.44 -5.89
N ILE A 348 -21.03 13.61 -6.14
CA ILE A 348 -20.62 14.85 -5.46
C ILE A 348 -20.85 14.72 -3.96
N GLY A 349 -22.03 14.25 -3.54
CA GLY A 349 -22.33 13.99 -2.14
C GLY A 349 -21.37 12.98 -1.51
N GLY A 350 -21.02 11.93 -2.26
CA GLY A 350 -20.04 10.93 -1.86
C GLY A 350 -18.64 11.50 -1.70
N VAL A 351 -18.17 12.31 -2.65
CA VAL A 351 -16.85 13.00 -2.57
C VAL A 351 -16.80 13.92 -1.34
N LEU A 352 -17.86 14.73 -1.11
CA LEU A 352 -17.90 15.61 0.05
C LEU A 352 -17.90 14.82 1.37
N LEU A 353 -18.68 13.76 1.45
CA LEU A 353 -18.71 12.87 2.61
C LEU A 353 -17.34 12.18 2.81
N GLY A 354 -16.74 11.66 1.75
CA GLY A 354 -15.41 11.04 1.78
C GLY A 354 -14.33 12.02 2.19
N PHE A 355 -14.40 13.25 1.72
CA PHE A 355 -13.53 14.34 2.14
C PHE A 355 -13.69 14.66 3.63
N GLY A 356 -14.92 14.70 4.16
CA GLY A 356 -15.18 14.87 5.59
C GLY A 356 -14.63 13.69 6.42
N VAL A 357 -14.90 12.46 5.97
CA VAL A 357 -14.45 11.23 6.64
C VAL A 357 -12.92 11.17 6.69
N HIS A 358 -12.20 11.53 5.60
CA HIS A 358 -10.76 11.52 5.60
C HIS A 358 -10.14 12.51 6.62
N TYR A 359 -10.78 13.64 6.89
CA TYR A 359 -10.36 14.53 7.98
C TYR A 359 -10.56 13.91 9.35
N GLY A 360 -11.63 13.13 9.55
CA GLY A 360 -11.81 12.31 10.75
C GLY A 360 -10.63 11.33 10.93
N PHE A 361 -10.12 10.77 9.84
CA PHE A 361 -8.93 9.91 9.84
C PHE A 361 -7.68 10.66 10.27
N VAL A 362 -7.44 11.81 9.67
CA VAL A 362 -6.29 12.66 10.01
C VAL A 362 -6.36 13.11 11.47
N TRP A 363 -7.53 13.46 11.97
CA TRP A 363 -7.72 13.84 13.37
C TRP A 363 -7.47 12.68 14.35
N LEU A 364 -7.96 11.49 14.02
CA LEU A 364 -7.73 10.29 14.84
C LEU A 364 -6.24 9.91 14.91
N LEU A 365 -5.48 10.24 13.87
CA LEU A 365 -4.04 10.00 13.76
C LEU A 365 -3.19 11.19 14.23
N ALA A 366 -3.78 12.36 14.52
CA ALA A 366 -3.07 13.60 14.83
C ALA A 366 -2.16 13.54 16.06
N GLY A 367 -2.38 12.58 16.99
CA GLY A 367 -1.46 12.32 18.11
C GLY A 367 -0.33 11.35 17.79
N LEU A 368 -0.28 10.79 16.58
CA LEU A 368 0.59 9.68 16.18
C LEU A 368 1.47 10.01 14.97
N VAL A 369 1.11 11.08 14.25
CA VAL A 369 1.82 11.58 13.08
C VAL A 369 2.39 12.95 13.44
N ASP A 370 3.68 12.99 13.75
CA ASP A 370 4.42 14.23 14.08
C ASP A 370 4.56 15.18 12.89
N SER A 371 4.29 14.72 11.68
CA SER A 371 4.39 15.52 10.47
C SER A 371 3.01 16.04 10.04
N GLN A 372 2.91 17.34 9.83
CA GLN A 372 1.75 17.93 9.16
C GLN A 372 1.62 17.30 7.76
N LEU A 373 0.61 16.45 7.59
CA LEU A 373 0.34 15.84 6.28
C LEU A 373 0.06 16.94 5.25
N PRO A 374 0.59 16.83 4.02
CA PRO A 374 0.32 17.79 2.94
C PRO A 374 -1.18 17.92 2.65
N ALA A 375 -1.59 19.00 2.01
CA ALA A 375 -2.95 19.17 1.52
C ALA A 375 -3.31 18.02 0.56
N ALA A 376 -4.57 17.57 0.61
CA ALA A 376 -5.06 16.55 -0.32
C ALA A 376 -5.10 17.11 -1.75
N SER A 377 -4.70 16.32 -2.72
CA SER A 377 -4.80 16.69 -4.14
C SER A 377 -6.27 16.63 -4.63
N VAL A 378 -6.54 17.20 -5.80
CA VAL A 378 -7.87 17.17 -6.43
C VAL A 378 -8.14 15.83 -7.11
N TRP A 379 -7.10 15.04 -7.36
CA TRP A 379 -7.19 13.79 -8.13
C TRP A 379 -8.17 12.76 -7.55
N PRO A 380 -8.19 12.46 -6.24
CA PRO A 380 -9.17 11.53 -5.66
C PRO A 380 -10.62 11.99 -5.84
N ALA A 381 -10.88 13.31 -5.86
CA ALA A 381 -12.23 13.83 -6.12
C ALA A 381 -12.68 13.57 -7.56
N LEU A 382 -11.82 13.90 -8.54
CA LEU A 382 -12.09 13.64 -9.96
C LEU A 382 -12.28 12.14 -10.23
N PHE A 383 -11.44 11.34 -9.63
CA PHE A 383 -11.54 9.88 -9.71
C PHE A 383 -12.84 9.36 -9.10
N GLY A 384 -13.22 9.81 -7.90
CA GLY A 384 -14.48 9.44 -7.26
C GLY A 384 -15.71 9.81 -8.09
N LEU A 385 -15.72 11.00 -8.69
CA LEU A 385 -16.75 11.42 -9.64
C LEU A 385 -16.80 10.49 -10.88
N GLY A 386 -15.65 10.19 -11.45
CA GLY A 386 -15.52 9.27 -12.59
C GLY A 386 -16.04 7.87 -12.27
N VAL A 387 -15.60 7.30 -11.16
CA VAL A 387 -16.04 5.96 -10.71
C VAL A 387 -17.54 5.95 -10.43
N GLY A 388 -18.06 6.90 -9.65
CA GLY A 388 -19.47 6.92 -9.28
C GLY A 388 -20.40 7.06 -10.49
N THR A 389 -20.05 7.92 -11.45
CA THR A 389 -20.81 8.06 -12.69
C THR A 389 -20.70 6.81 -13.58
N THR A 390 -19.51 6.22 -13.73
CA THR A 390 -19.29 4.99 -14.50
C THR A 390 -19.99 3.81 -13.86
N LEU A 391 -19.98 3.67 -12.54
CA LEU A 391 -20.72 2.64 -11.82
C LEU A 391 -22.22 2.71 -12.09
N LEU A 392 -22.78 3.92 -12.01
CA LEU A 392 -24.22 4.09 -12.22
C LEU A 392 -24.60 3.87 -13.70
N MET A 393 -23.77 4.33 -14.64
CA MET A 393 -24.00 4.12 -16.07
C MET A 393 -23.78 2.65 -16.47
N GLY A 394 -22.72 2.02 -15.98
CA GLY A 394 -22.36 0.65 -16.34
C GLY A 394 -23.24 -0.42 -15.69
N PHE A 395 -23.50 -0.30 -14.40
CA PHE A 395 -24.23 -1.30 -13.63
C PHE A 395 -25.66 -0.89 -13.28
N GLY A 396 -25.91 0.42 -13.15
CA GLY A 396 -27.24 0.95 -12.82
C GLY A 396 -28.16 1.08 -14.02
N LEU A 397 -27.67 1.60 -15.13
CA LEU A 397 -28.46 1.90 -16.32
C LEU A 397 -28.98 0.65 -17.07
N PRO A 398 -28.23 -0.47 -17.26
CA PRO A 398 -28.69 -1.62 -18.01
C PRO A 398 -30.02 -2.23 -17.55
N PRO A 399 -30.28 -2.46 -16.24
CA PRO A 399 -31.58 -2.92 -15.76
C PRO A 399 -32.70 -1.94 -16.09
N VAL A 400 -32.41 -0.64 -15.97
CA VAL A 400 -33.39 0.44 -16.13
C VAL A 400 -33.76 0.70 -17.60
N LEU A 401 -32.82 0.54 -18.53
CA LEU A 401 -33.13 0.63 -19.97
C LEU A 401 -34.10 -0.47 -20.46
N GLN A 402 -34.22 -1.58 -19.74
CA GLN A 402 -35.22 -2.61 -20.05
C GLN A 402 -36.66 -2.13 -19.84
N LEU A 403 -36.85 -1.14 -18.94
CA LEU A 403 -38.15 -0.50 -18.71
C LEU A 403 -38.73 0.11 -19.96
N ALA A 404 -37.89 0.63 -20.86
CA ALA A 404 -38.35 1.15 -22.14
C ALA A 404 -38.95 0.09 -23.08
N ARG A 405 -38.67 -1.20 -22.87
CA ARG A 405 -39.11 -2.33 -23.68
C ARG A 405 -40.33 -3.07 -23.07
N VAL A 406 -40.85 -2.62 -21.94
CA VAL A 406 -42.00 -3.23 -21.27
C VAL A 406 -43.21 -3.15 -22.18
N PRO A 407 -43.92 -4.30 -22.44
CA PRO A 407 -45.09 -4.32 -23.30
C PRO A 407 -46.27 -3.61 -22.60
N PRO A 408 -47.09 -2.82 -23.36
CA PRO A 408 -48.28 -2.17 -22.81
C PRO A 408 -49.30 -3.17 -22.22
N LEU A 409 -49.32 -4.41 -22.70
CA LEU A 409 -50.19 -5.47 -22.21
C LEU A 409 -50.03 -5.78 -20.71
N ARG A 410 -48.90 -5.40 -20.14
CA ARG A 410 -48.62 -5.57 -18.69
C ARG A 410 -49.63 -4.80 -17.79
N VAL A 411 -50.22 -3.72 -18.25
CA VAL A 411 -51.28 -3.00 -17.54
C VAL A 411 -52.49 -3.89 -17.24
N ILE A 412 -52.76 -4.83 -18.13
CA ILE A 412 -53.92 -5.76 -18.01
C ILE A 412 -53.43 -7.10 -17.41
N ARG A 413 -52.28 -7.60 -17.84
CA ARG A 413 -51.71 -8.88 -17.39
C ARG A 413 -50.32 -8.64 -16.80
N ARG A 414 -50.23 -8.50 -15.48
CA ARG A 414 -49.01 -8.21 -14.74
C ARG A 414 -47.91 -9.30 -14.82
N ASP A 415 -48.29 -10.52 -15.21
CA ASP A 415 -47.40 -11.65 -15.43
C ASP A 415 -46.55 -11.53 -16.72
N VAL A 416 -46.90 -10.63 -17.62
CA VAL A 416 -46.23 -10.44 -18.89
C VAL A 416 -45.12 -9.38 -18.79
N GLY A 417 -43.94 -9.67 -19.30
CA GLY A 417 -42.86 -8.67 -19.45
C GLY A 417 -41.98 -8.48 -18.22
N GLY A 418 -41.66 -9.55 -17.49
CA GLY A 418 -40.62 -9.50 -16.43
C GLY A 418 -39.26 -9.06 -16.98
N LEU A 419 -38.39 -8.56 -16.09
CA LEU A 419 -37.03 -8.16 -16.44
C LEU A 419 -36.27 -9.34 -17.06
N LYS A 420 -35.91 -9.21 -18.34
CA LYS A 420 -35.03 -10.16 -19.05
C LYS A 420 -33.58 -9.88 -18.73
N PRO A 421 -32.63 -10.80 -18.97
CA PRO A 421 -31.21 -10.48 -18.88
C PRO A 421 -30.90 -9.25 -19.75
N ALA A 422 -30.11 -8.31 -19.19
CA ALA A 422 -29.73 -7.09 -19.90
C ALA A 422 -29.03 -7.44 -21.23
N SER A 423 -29.16 -6.54 -22.23
CA SER A 423 -28.38 -6.69 -23.45
C SER A 423 -26.91 -6.88 -23.12
N MET A 424 -26.32 -7.98 -23.54
CA MET A 424 -24.93 -8.31 -23.27
C MET A 424 -23.97 -7.18 -23.71
N ALA A 425 -24.35 -6.46 -24.79
CA ALA A 425 -23.54 -5.32 -25.24
C ALA A 425 -23.52 -4.14 -24.28
N VAL A 426 -24.66 -3.77 -23.68
CA VAL A 426 -24.74 -2.66 -22.72
C VAL A 426 -24.04 -3.02 -21.41
N LEU A 427 -24.26 -4.25 -20.94
CA LEU A 427 -23.55 -4.74 -19.75
C LEU A 427 -22.04 -4.83 -20.02
N GLY A 428 -21.65 -5.36 -21.18
CA GLY A 428 -20.25 -5.47 -21.60
C GLY A 428 -19.57 -4.10 -21.69
N ALA A 429 -20.21 -3.10 -22.29
CA ALA A 429 -19.68 -1.74 -22.36
C ALA A 429 -19.49 -1.13 -20.97
N GLY A 430 -20.44 -1.33 -20.05
CA GLY A 430 -20.32 -0.86 -18.67
C GLY A 430 -19.17 -1.54 -17.91
N VAL A 431 -19.04 -2.86 -18.05
CA VAL A 431 -17.93 -3.62 -17.43
C VAL A 431 -16.59 -3.20 -18.02
N VAL A 432 -16.49 -3.07 -19.35
CA VAL A 432 -15.24 -2.62 -20.01
C VAL A 432 -14.86 -1.21 -19.57
N GLY A 433 -15.80 -0.27 -19.55
CA GLY A 433 -15.54 1.10 -19.07
C GLY A 433 -15.09 1.14 -17.60
N PHE A 434 -15.71 0.33 -16.76
CA PHE A 434 -15.34 0.22 -15.35
C PHE A 434 -13.95 -0.41 -15.17
N VAL A 435 -13.67 -1.51 -15.90
CA VAL A 435 -12.34 -2.15 -15.89
C VAL A 435 -11.27 -1.19 -16.38
N ALA A 436 -11.53 -0.47 -17.50
CA ALA A 436 -10.60 0.52 -18.01
C ALA A 436 -10.30 1.63 -16.98
N LEU A 437 -11.33 2.11 -16.27
CA LEU A 437 -11.16 3.11 -15.22
C LEU A 437 -10.33 2.57 -14.05
N LEU A 438 -10.59 1.34 -13.60
CA LEU A 438 -9.82 0.68 -12.54
C LEU A 438 -8.36 0.47 -12.94
N MET A 439 -8.14 0.08 -14.21
CA MET A 439 -6.78 -0.11 -14.75
C MET A 439 -6.02 1.21 -14.87
N ALA A 440 -6.69 2.31 -15.21
CA ALA A 440 -6.08 3.63 -15.28
C ALA A 440 -5.61 4.17 -13.92
N VAL A 441 -6.20 3.69 -12.83
CA VAL A 441 -5.85 4.08 -11.46
C VAL A 441 -4.87 3.12 -10.81
N SER A 442 -4.85 1.88 -11.26
CA SER A 442 -3.88 0.90 -10.77
C SER A 442 -2.48 1.31 -11.24
N SER A 443 -1.59 1.67 -10.31
CA SER A 443 -0.16 1.94 -10.60
C SER A 443 0.57 0.71 -11.12
N ASP A 444 -0.01 -0.49 -10.93
CA ASP A 444 0.57 -1.77 -11.36
C ASP A 444 -0.46 -2.58 -12.18
N LEU A 445 -0.13 -2.79 -13.46
CA LEU A 445 -0.97 -3.55 -14.39
C LEU A 445 -1.23 -4.99 -13.89
N LYS A 446 -0.23 -5.62 -13.25
CA LYS A 446 -0.37 -6.97 -12.70
C LYS A 446 -1.38 -7.00 -11.56
N LEU A 447 -1.30 -6.01 -10.65
CA LEU A 447 -2.26 -5.84 -9.55
C LEU A 447 -3.69 -5.70 -10.09
N GLY A 448 -3.90 -4.81 -11.06
CA GLY A 448 -5.20 -4.57 -11.68
C GLY A 448 -5.76 -5.84 -12.36
N LEU A 449 -4.96 -6.53 -13.17
CA LEU A 449 -5.38 -7.75 -13.87
C LEU A 449 -5.70 -8.90 -12.92
N ILE A 450 -4.88 -9.14 -11.89
CA ILE A 450 -5.12 -10.21 -10.91
C ILE A 450 -6.36 -9.91 -10.08
N ALA A 451 -6.52 -8.66 -9.62
CA ALA A 451 -7.67 -8.30 -8.81
C ALA A 451 -8.97 -8.33 -9.61
N VAL A 452 -9.02 -7.68 -10.77
CA VAL A 452 -10.23 -7.66 -11.63
C VAL A 452 -10.52 -9.05 -12.22
N GLY A 453 -9.52 -9.72 -12.75
CA GLY A 453 -9.65 -11.06 -13.34
C GLY A 453 -10.00 -12.11 -12.29
N GLY A 454 -9.35 -12.06 -11.12
CA GLY A 454 -9.65 -12.92 -9.98
C GLY A 454 -11.08 -12.73 -9.47
N PHE A 455 -11.52 -11.47 -9.38
CA PHE A 455 -12.88 -11.15 -8.95
C PHE A 455 -13.94 -11.59 -9.98
N ALA A 456 -13.71 -11.36 -11.27
CA ALA A 456 -14.59 -11.82 -12.35
C ALA A 456 -14.67 -13.36 -12.42
N GLY A 457 -13.52 -14.02 -12.30
CA GLY A 457 -13.43 -15.48 -12.22
C GLY A 457 -14.16 -16.04 -10.99
N ALA A 458 -14.02 -15.38 -9.83
CA ALA A 458 -14.72 -15.75 -8.62
C ALA A 458 -16.24 -15.62 -8.78
N VAL A 459 -16.75 -14.54 -9.39
CA VAL A 459 -18.20 -14.37 -9.67
C VAL A 459 -18.74 -15.51 -10.54
N ALA A 460 -18.03 -15.86 -11.62
CA ALA A 460 -18.41 -16.96 -12.49
C ALA A 460 -18.41 -18.31 -11.75
N LEU A 461 -17.38 -18.54 -10.94
CA LEU A 461 -17.25 -19.73 -10.10
C LEU A 461 -18.37 -19.81 -9.05
N PHE A 462 -18.70 -18.70 -8.39
CA PHE A 462 -19.79 -18.64 -7.41
C PHE A 462 -21.12 -18.96 -8.06
N ALA A 463 -21.40 -18.44 -9.25
CA ALA A 463 -22.62 -18.77 -9.98
C ALA A 463 -22.70 -20.27 -10.30
N LEU A 464 -21.59 -20.85 -10.78
CA LEU A 464 -21.51 -22.27 -11.11
C LEU A 464 -21.68 -23.16 -9.87
N LEU A 465 -20.92 -22.90 -8.80
CA LEU A 465 -20.95 -23.70 -7.57
C LEU A 465 -22.27 -23.54 -6.83
N SER A 466 -22.84 -22.33 -6.82
CA SER A 466 -24.16 -22.09 -6.22
C SER A 466 -25.26 -22.86 -6.99
N TRP A 467 -25.18 -22.89 -8.31
CA TRP A 467 -26.10 -23.69 -9.13
C TRP A 467 -25.97 -25.17 -8.80
N GLY A 468 -24.73 -25.68 -8.73
CA GLY A 468 -24.46 -27.07 -8.33
C GLY A 468 -24.99 -27.39 -6.92
N ALA A 469 -24.77 -26.46 -5.94
CA ALA A 469 -25.24 -26.61 -4.57
C ALA A 469 -26.78 -26.66 -4.51
N VAL A 470 -27.50 -25.85 -5.28
CA VAL A 470 -28.97 -25.88 -5.33
C VAL A 470 -29.47 -27.19 -5.97
N LEU A 471 -28.79 -27.71 -7.00
CA LEU A 471 -29.13 -29.02 -7.59
C LEU A 471 -28.86 -30.16 -6.59
N LEU A 472 -27.75 -30.11 -5.86
CA LEU A 472 -27.40 -31.10 -4.87
C LEU A 472 -28.39 -31.09 -3.69
N LEU A 473 -28.80 -29.92 -3.24
CA LEU A 473 -29.78 -29.74 -2.17
C LEU A 473 -31.14 -30.43 -2.51
N ARG A 474 -31.55 -30.35 -3.79
CA ARG A 474 -32.74 -31.04 -4.28
C ARG A 474 -32.64 -32.58 -4.16
N ARG A 475 -31.43 -33.16 -4.22
CA ARG A 475 -31.23 -34.61 -4.19
C ARG A 475 -31.02 -35.13 -2.76
N ILE A 476 -30.42 -34.35 -1.88
CA ILE A 476 -30.02 -34.82 -0.54
C ILE A 476 -31.16 -34.73 0.47
N VAL A 477 -32.04 -33.72 0.40
CA VAL A 477 -33.07 -33.52 1.40
C VAL A 477 -34.32 -34.36 1.00
N PRO A 478 -34.63 -35.45 1.71
CA PRO A 478 -35.78 -36.28 1.41
C PRO A 478 -37.09 -35.55 1.72
N ASP A 479 -38.11 -35.85 0.97
CA ASP A 479 -39.47 -35.29 1.11
C ASP A 479 -40.18 -35.75 2.38
N ALA A 480 -39.69 -36.81 3.04
CA ALA A 480 -40.27 -37.39 4.23
C ALA A 480 -39.14 -37.70 5.27
N GLY A 481 -39.42 -37.45 6.53
CA GLY A 481 -38.49 -37.77 7.64
C GLY A 481 -37.64 -36.57 8.14
N ALA A 482 -37.57 -35.46 7.42
CA ALA A 482 -36.88 -34.25 7.91
C ALA A 482 -37.85 -33.29 8.64
N PRO A 483 -37.38 -32.40 9.49
CA PRO A 483 -38.19 -31.38 10.16
C PRO A 483 -38.90 -30.48 9.13
N ARG A 484 -40.16 -30.10 9.34
CA ARG A 484 -41.01 -29.34 8.42
C ARG A 484 -40.34 -28.02 7.97
N TRP A 485 -39.64 -27.35 8.91
CA TRP A 485 -38.92 -26.09 8.59
C TRP A 485 -37.79 -26.31 7.58
N LEU A 486 -37.08 -27.43 7.64
CA LEU A 486 -35.98 -27.74 6.73
C LEU A 486 -36.52 -28.11 5.33
N ILE A 487 -37.56 -28.92 5.23
CA ILE A 487 -38.21 -29.27 3.97
C ILE A 487 -38.74 -28.02 3.27
N LEU A 488 -39.40 -27.11 4.02
CA LEU A 488 -39.90 -25.86 3.45
C LEU A 488 -38.76 -24.94 2.99
N ALA A 489 -37.69 -24.77 3.78
CA ALA A 489 -36.54 -23.96 3.41
C ALA A 489 -35.85 -24.47 2.15
N THR A 490 -35.64 -25.78 2.04
CA THR A 490 -34.99 -26.40 0.87
C THR A 490 -35.87 -26.35 -0.39
N ARG A 491 -37.17 -26.59 -0.25
CA ARG A 491 -38.12 -26.47 -1.35
C ARG A 491 -38.24 -25.02 -1.85
N GLN A 492 -38.17 -24.03 -0.95
CA GLN A 492 -38.19 -22.59 -1.32
C GLN A 492 -36.98 -22.21 -2.14
N ILE A 493 -35.76 -22.59 -1.69
CA ILE A 493 -34.51 -22.38 -2.43
C ILE A 493 -34.57 -23.12 -3.79
N ALA A 494 -35.08 -24.37 -3.79
CA ALA A 494 -35.13 -25.20 -4.97
C ALA A 494 -36.21 -24.79 -6.01
N ALA A 495 -37.26 -24.10 -5.57
CA ALA A 495 -38.33 -23.62 -6.48
C ALA A 495 -37.87 -22.50 -7.39
N ARG A 496 -36.88 -21.67 -6.93
CA ARG A 496 -36.35 -20.54 -7.71
C ARG A 496 -34.82 -20.56 -7.75
N PRO A 497 -34.24 -21.52 -8.47
CA PRO A 497 -32.79 -21.73 -8.46
C PRO A 497 -31.99 -20.52 -8.94
N ALA A 498 -32.46 -19.83 -9.99
CA ALA A 498 -31.79 -18.62 -10.50
C ALA A 498 -31.73 -17.49 -9.47
N PHE A 499 -32.77 -17.32 -8.65
CA PHE A 499 -32.79 -16.33 -7.58
C PHE A 499 -31.83 -16.69 -6.46
N ALA A 500 -31.79 -17.94 -6.02
CA ALA A 500 -30.87 -18.45 -5.01
C ALA A 500 -29.41 -18.29 -5.46
N VAL A 501 -29.09 -18.62 -6.70
CA VAL A 501 -27.75 -18.45 -7.29
C VAL A 501 -27.33 -16.99 -7.28
N VAL A 502 -28.18 -16.08 -7.73
CA VAL A 502 -27.88 -14.62 -7.71
C VAL A 502 -27.64 -14.14 -6.27
N GLN A 503 -28.45 -14.59 -5.32
CA GLN A 503 -28.34 -14.20 -3.92
C GLN A 503 -27.04 -14.72 -3.29
N VAL A 504 -26.73 -16.01 -3.45
CA VAL A 504 -25.48 -16.59 -2.93
C VAL A 504 -24.28 -15.92 -3.58
N SER A 505 -24.30 -15.74 -4.90
CA SER A 505 -23.19 -15.09 -5.61
C SER A 505 -22.96 -13.66 -5.15
N ALA A 506 -24.02 -12.85 -5.02
CA ALA A 506 -23.91 -11.48 -4.54
C ALA A 506 -23.35 -11.39 -3.12
N LEU A 507 -23.79 -12.30 -2.23
CA LEU A 507 -23.29 -12.40 -0.86
C LEU A 507 -21.82 -12.86 -0.83
N SER A 508 -21.48 -13.87 -1.66
CA SER A 508 -20.12 -14.38 -1.79
C SER A 508 -19.15 -13.31 -2.29
N VAL A 509 -19.57 -12.49 -3.24
CA VAL A 509 -18.76 -11.37 -3.76
C VAL A 509 -18.46 -10.34 -2.66
N GLY A 510 -19.47 -9.98 -1.87
CA GLY A 510 -19.27 -9.07 -0.72
C GLY A 510 -18.32 -9.66 0.32
N LEU A 511 -18.51 -10.93 0.66
CA LEU A 511 -17.66 -11.65 1.62
C LEU A 511 -16.25 -11.90 1.07
N LEU A 512 -16.08 -12.15 -0.23
CA LEU A 512 -14.77 -12.32 -0.88
C LEU A 512 -13.86 -11.11 -0.60
N ALA A 513 -14.37 -9.90 -0.88
CA ALA A 513 -13.59 -8.70 -0.67
C ALA A 513 -13.23 -8.50 0.82
N LEU A 514 -14.17 -8.78 1.73
CA LEU A 514 -13.93 -8.69 3.17
C LEU A 514 -12.89 -9.71 3.64
N VAL A 515 -13.03 -10.99 3.26
CA VAL A 515 -12.10 -12.06 3.66
C VAL A 515 -10.71 -11.83 3.06
N LEU A 516 -10.64 -11.47 1.77
CA LEU A 516 -9.37 -11.16 1.09
C LEU A 516 -8.64 -10.01 1.80
N LEU A 517 -9.38 -8.97 2.16
CA LEU A 517 -8.83 -7.81 2.86
C LEU A 517 -8.31 -8.20 4.26
N VAL A 518 -9.05 -9.03 5.02
CA VAL A 518 -8.62 -9.54 6.34
C VAL A 518 -7.34 -10.36 6.23
N LEU A 519 -7.29 -11.29 5.27
CA LEU A 519 -6.14 -12.17 5.09
C LEU A 519 -4.89 -11.38 4.70
N LEU A 520 -4.98 -10.54 3.67
CA LEU A 520 -3.86 -9.73 3.20
C LEU A 520 -3.35 -8.77 4.29
N ARG A 521 -4.26 -8.13 5.05
CA ARG A 521 -3.86 -7.27 6.17
C ARG A 521 -3.04 -8.03 7.20
N THR A 522 -3.53 -9.18 7.62
CA THR A 522 -2.91 -9.96 8.71
C THR A 522 -1.50 -10.37 8.34
N ASP A 523 -1.32 -10.90 7.13
CA ASP A 523 -0.02 -11.37 6.66
C ASP A 523 0.94 -10.23 6.31
N LEU A 524 0.42 -9.13 5.74
CA LEU A 524 1.23 -7.95 5.42
C LEU A 524 1.76 -7.27 6.68
N ILE A 525 0.91 -7.07 7.68
CA ILE A 525 1.32 -6.47 8.97
C ILE A 525 2.28 -7.42 9.71
N ALA A 526 2.05 -8.73 9.68
CA ALA A 526 2.97 -9.71 10.26
C ALA A 526 4.34 -9.66 9.57
N SER A 527 4.37 -9.61 8.24
CA SER A 527 5.60 -9.47 7.45
C SER A 527 6.36 -8.18 7.79
N TRP A 528 5.67 -7.05 7.93
CA TRP A 528 6.30 -5.78 8.30
C TRP A 528 6.85 -5.78 9.73
N ARG A 529 6.13 -6.36 10.68
CA ARG A 529 6.61 -6.51 12.07
C ARG A 529 7.81 -7.45 12.18
N GLN A 530 7.89 -8.47 11.35
CA GLN A 530 9.04 -9.37 11.27
C GLN A 530 10.28 -8.70 10.67
N ALA A 531 10.09 -7.74 9.75
CA ALA A 531 11.20 -7.00 9.14
C ALA A 531 11.97 -6.11 10.12
N THR A 532 11.33 -5.64 11.20
CA THR A 532 11.97 -4.85 12.27
C THR A 532 11.49 -5.31 13.64
N PRO A 533 12.04 -6.42 14.17
CA PRO A 533 11.66 -6.91 15.48
C PRO A 533 11.94 -5.86 16.59
N PRO A 534 11.15 -5.82 17.66
CA PRO A 534 11.39 -4.89 18.77
C PRO A 534 12.73 -5.08 19.47
N ASP A 535 13.31 -6.28 19.37
CA ASP A 535 14.61 -6.69 19.91
C ASP A 535 15.75 -6.62 18.90
N ALA A 536 15.53 -5.98 17.74
CA ALA A 536 16.57 -5.81 16.72
C ALA A 536 17.84 -5.18 17.32
N PRO A 537 19.03 -5.63 16.89
CA PRO A 537 20.30 -5.03 17.28
C PRO A 537 20.32 -3.54 16.92
N ASN A 538 20.76 -2.72 17.87
CA ASN A 538 20.93 -1.29 17.66
C ASN A 538 22.40 -0.83 17.73
N ARG A 539 23.31 -1.76 17.95
CA ARG A 539 24.75 -1.57 17.88
C ARG A 539 25.38 -2.57 16.94
N PHE A 540 26.28 -2.08 16.09
CA PHE A 540 27.17 -2.90 15.28
C PHE A 540 28.61 -2.53 15.64
N VAL A 541 29.37 -3.52 16.08
CA VAL A 541 30.76 -3.32 16.43
C VAL A 541 31.61 -4.14 15.46
N ILE A 542 32.52 -3.48 14.78
CA ILE A 542 33.46 -4.10 13.84
C ILE A 542 34.91 -3.88 14.27
N ASN A 543 35.83 -4.57 13.64
CA ASN A 543 37.26 -4.48 13.89
C ASN A 543 37.68 -5.05 15.26
N ILE A 544 36.92 -5.99 15.79
CA ILE A 544 37.30 -6.72 16.99
C ILE A 544 38.37 -7.73 16.57
N GLN A 545 39.56 -7.62 17.18
CA GLN A 545 40.64 -8.54 16.86
C GLN A 545 40.38 -9.91 17.50
N PRO A 546 40.90 -11.01 16.88
CA PRO A 546 40.73 -12.36 17.40
C PRO A 546 41.10 -12.50 18.90
N GLU A 547 42.20 -11.87 19.33
CA GLU A 547 42.71 -11.91 20.69
C GLU A 547 41.76 -11.20 21.71
N GLN A 548 40.93 -10.29 21.22
CA GLN A 548 39.98 -9.53 22.04
C GLN A 548 38.61 -10.21 22.16
N GLY A 549 38.37 -11.26 21.36
CA GLY A 549 37.07 -11.87 21.19
C GLY A 549 36.40 -12.30 22.50
N ASP A 550 37.13 -13.05 23.32
CA ASP A 550 36.60 -13.59 24.59
C ASP A 550 36.33 -12.48 25.59
N ALA A 551 37.26 -11.52 25.74
CA ALA A 551 37.12 -10.37 26.62
C ALA A 551 35.96 -9.48 26.22
N PHE A 552 35.76 -9.28 24.91
CA PHE A 552 34.67 -8.51 24.37
C PHE A 552 33.31 -9.16 24.64
N GLN A 553 33.18 -10.46 24.38
CA GLN A 553 31.96 -11.21 24.64
C GLN A 553 31.63 -11.24 26.15
N GLN A 554 32.67 -11.37 26.99
CA GLN A 554 32.48 -11.34 28.44
C GLN A 554 31.95 -10.00 28.91
N GLN A 555 32.50 -8.88 28.42
CA GLN A 555 32.02 -7.53 28.75
C GLN A 555 30.56 -7.33 28.30
N LEU A 556 30.13 -7.87 27.16
CA LEU A 556 28.73 -7.84 26.74
C LEU A 556 27.80 -8.59 27.72
N ARG A 557 28.24 -9.79 28.16
CA ARG A 557 27.46 -10.61 29.11
C ARG A 557 27.37 -9.93 30.49
N ASP A 558 28.45 -9.35 30.98
CA ASP A 558 28.53 -8.63 32.25
C ASP A 558 27.63 -7.39 32.23
N ALA A 559 27.46 -6.76 31.05
CA ALA A 559 26.53 -5.67 30.84
C ALA A 559 25.07 -6.09 30.64
N GLY A 560 24.76 -7.40 30.74
CA GLY A 560 23.40 -7.95 30.60
C GLY A 560 22.96 -8.21 29.16
N VAL A 561 23.88 -8.15 28.17
CA VAL A 561 23.57 -8.46 26.78
C VAL A 561 23.65 -9.99 26.57
N ALA A 562 22.50 -10.66 26.74
CA ALA A 562 22.43 -12.13 26.63
C ALA A 562 22.46 -12.66 25.18
N LYS A 563 21.98 -11.86 24.21
CA LYS A 563 21.86 -12.25 22.80
C LYS A 563 22.63 -11.26 21.94
N PHE A 564 23.55 -11.75 21.13
CA PHE A 564 24.31 -10.97 20.16
C PHE A 564 24.69 -11.83 18.97
N ASP A 565 24.76 -11.21 17.78
CA ASP A 565 25.35 -11.82 16.60
C ASP A 565 26.86 -11.73 16.73
N TRP A 566 27.58 -12.80 16.39
CA TRP A 566 29.03 -12.88 16.45
C TRP A 566 29.55 -13.65 15.24
N PHE A 567 30.22 -12.95 14.33
CA PHE A 567 30.70 -13.55 13.10
C PHE A 567 32.12 -13.09 12.76
N PRO A 568 32.97 -13.97 12.21
CA PRO A 568 34.21 -13.57 11.58
C PRO A 568 33.92 -12.78 10.31
N MET A 569 34.68 -11.76 10.04
CA MET A 569 34.59 -10.89 8.86
C MET A 569 35.91 -10.84 8.15
N ILE A 570 35.94 -11.28 6.89
CA ILE A 570 37.09 -11.31 6.02
C ILE A 570 36.82 -10.33 4.87
N ARG A 571 37.78 -9.47 4.55
CA ARG A 571 37.67 -8.57 3.40
C ARG A 571 38.33 -9.23 2.20
N GLY A 572 37.54 -9.47 1.13
CA GLY A 572 38.05 -10.13 -0.08
C GLY A 572 37.50 -9.50 -1.34
N ARG A 573 38.30 -9.36 -2.36
CA ARG A 573 37.87 -8.88 -3.68
C ARG A 573 37.65 -10.06 -4.61
N LEU A 574 36.54 -10.12 -5.32
CA LEU A 574 36.26 -11.12 -6.33
C LEU A 574 37.12 -10.83 -7.57
N ILE A 575 38.04 -11.75 -7.91
CA ILE A 575 38.99 -11.55 -8.99
C ILE A 575 38.76 -12.49 -10.18
N ALA A 576 38.08 -13.63 -10.00
CA ALA A 576 37.75 -14.54 -11.10
C ALA A 576 36.49 -15.35 -10.85
N ILE A 577 35.76 -15.66 -11.93
CA ILE A 577 34.60 -16.56 -11.98
C ILE A 577 34.89 -17.64 -12.98
N ASN A 578 34.80 -18.93 -12.57
CA ASN A 578 35.09 -20.10 -13.42
C ASN A 578 36.50 -20.05 -14.10
N GLY A 579 37.49 -19.53 -13.37
CA GLY A 579 38.83 -19.36 -13.85
C GLY A 579 39.07 -18.15 -14.78
N LYS A 580 38.06 -17.46 -15.21
CA LYS A 580 38.18 -16.22 -15.99
C LYS A 580 38.32 -15.03 -15.06
N SER A 581 39.34 -14.20 -15.27
CA SER A 581 39.47 -12.92 -14.54
C SER A 581 38.25 -12.04 -14.82
N VAL A 582 37.78 -11.40 -13.77
CA VAL A 582 36.58 -10.57 -13.80
C VAL A 582 36.89 -9.22 -13.16
N GLY A 583 36.52 -8.15 -13.84
CA GLY A 583 36.64 -6.77 -13.35
C GLY A 583 35.39 -5.94 -13.61
N PRO A 584 35.32 -4.71 -13.07
CA PRO A 584 34.18 -3.81 -13.27
C PRO A 584 33.87 -3.56 -14.76
N ASP A 585 34.88 -3.51 -15.62
CA ASP A 585 34.74 -3.18 -17.04
C ASP A 585 34.12 -4.33 -17.86
N ASP A 586 34.11 -5.55 -17.33
CA ASP A 586 33.54 -6.73 -17.99
C ASP A 586 32.02 -6.81 -17.90
N MET A 587 31.40 -5.97 -17.07
CA MET A 587 29.94 -5.97 -16.82
C MET A 587 29.23 -4.82 -17.51
N LEU A 588 28.03 -5.10 -18.04
CA LEU A 588 27.17 -4.05 -18.62
C LEU A 588 26.29 -3.38 -17.55
N ASP A 589 25.89 -4.14 -16.53
CA ASP A 589 25.01 -3.64 -15.46
C ASP A 589 25.79 -2.78 -14.46
N ALA A 590 25.28 -1.57 -14.18
CA ALA A 590 25.89 -0.63 -13.25
C ALA A 590 25.97 -1.15 -11.80
N ARG A 591 25.05 -2.05 -11.39
CA ARG A 591 25.08 -2.67 -10.06
C ARG A 591 26.18 -3.72 -9.97
N ALA A 592 26.32 -4.53 -11.02
CA ALA A 592 27.39 -5.51 -11.13
C ALA A 592 28.77 -4.86 -11.13
N LYS A 593 28.97 -3.76 -11.88
CA LYS A 593 30.20 -2.96 -11.86
C LYS A 593 30.59 -2.54 -10.45
N ARG A 594 29.66 -1.94 -9.73
CA ARG A 594 29.88 -1.47 -8.33
C ARG A 594 30.21 -2.61 -7.36
N LEU A 595 29.62 -3.78 -7.58
CA LEU A 595 29.89 -4.94 -6.73
C LEU A 595 31.32 -5.47 -6.97
N LEU A 596 31.79 -5.51 -8.20
CA LEU A 596 33.14 -5.99 -8.54
C LEU A 596 34.25 -4.98 -8.19
N ASP A 597 33.91 -3.67 -8.16
CA ASP A 597 34.89 -2.63 -7.83
C ASP A 597 35.25 -2.55 -6.33
N ARG A 598 34.43 -3.14 -5.47
CA ARG A 598 34.63 -3.11 -4.01
C ARG A 598 35.10 -4.45 -3.45
N GLU A 599 35.68 -4.39 -2.25
CA GLU A 599 35.88 -5.58 -1.42
C GLU A 599 34.53 -6.05 -0.85
N PHE A 600 34.34 -7.35 -0.87
CA PHE A 600 33.22 -7.99 -0.19
C PHE A 600 33.57 -8.27 1.27
N ASN A 601 32.60 -8.11 2.15
CA ASN A 601 32.67 -8.73 3.46
C ASN A 601 32.26 -10.19 3.32
N LEU A 602 33.24 -11.08 3.42
CA LEU A 602 33.05 -12.52 3.47
C LEU A 602 32.99 -12.96 4.92
N SER A 603 32.41 -14.13 5.16
CA SER A 603 32.40 -14.76 6.48
C SER A 603 32.67 -16.24 6.35
N HIS A 604 32.89 -16.92 7.48
CA HIS A 604 32.95 -18.36 7.55
C HIS A 604 32.18 -18.87 8.78
N GLY A 605 31.69 -20.11 8.72
CA GLY A 605 30.98 -20.74 9.81
C GLY A 605 30.42 -22.10 9.43
N ALA A 606 30.49 -23.09 10.33
CA ALA A 606 29.92 -24.42 10.07
C ALA A 606 28.38 -24.37 10.03
N ALA A 607 27.76 -23.53 10.88
CA ALA A 607 26.31 -23.40 10.94
C ALA A 607 25.80 -22.30 10.00
N LEU A 608 24.65 -22.55 9.36
CA LEU A 608 23.92 -21.53 8.63
C LEU A 608 23.41 -20.47 9.62
N PRO A 609 23.56 -19.14 9.36
CA PRO A 609 22.96 -18.12 10.18
C PRO A 609 21.43 -18.31 10.27
N THR A 610 20.87 -18.23 11.47
CA THR A 610 19.46 -18.55 11.76
C THR A 610 18.43 -17.68 11.02
N HIS A 611 18.87 -16.55 10.52
CA HIS A 611 18.07 -15.58 9.75
C HIS A 611 18.30 -15.65 8.25
N ASN A 612 18.97 -16.71 7.76
CA ASN A 612 19.18 -16.97 6.34
C ASN A 612 18.48 -18.27 5.95
N GLU A 613 17.91 -18.33 4.74
CA GLU A 613 17.25 -19.51 4.18
C GLU A 613 17.97 -19.96 2.92
N VAL A 614 18.17 -21.26 2.75
CA VAL A 614 18.72 -21.83 1.51
C VAL A 614 17.63 -21.85 0.46
N SER A 615 17.81 -21.10 -0.63
CA SER A 615 16.85 -21.03 -1.75
C SER A 615 17.12 -22.07 -2.84
N ALA A 616 18.39 -22.48 -3.00
CA ALA A 616 18.80 -23.53 -3.96
C ALA A 616 20.08 -24.22 -3.49
N GLY A 617 20.24 -25.51 -3.83
CA GLY A 617 21.36 -26.31 -3.38
C GLY A 617 21.23 -26.83 -1.94
N ARG A 618 22.34 -27.05 -1.26
CA ARG A 618 22.35 -27.54 0.14
C ARG A 618 23.49 -26.89 0.92
N TRP A 619 23.25 -26.63 2.20
CA TRP A 619 24.28 -26.25 3.16
C TRP A 619 24.89 -27.53 3.78
N THR A 620 26.18 -27.69 3.68
CA THR A 620 26.91 -28.79 4.33
C THR A 620 27.99 -28.17 5.21
N ALA A 621 27.98 -28.48 6.50
CA ALA A 621 29.00 -28.00 7.44
C ALA A 621 30.40 -28.56 7.06
N ASP A 622 31.43 -27.72 7.17
CA ASP A 622 32.84 -28.03 6.91
C ASP A 622 33.13 -28.61 5.52
N GLU A 623 32.26 -28.33 4.52
CA GLU A 623 32.48 -28.76 3.14
C GLU A 623 33.69 -28.04 2.53
N ALA A 624 34.63 -28.83 2.03
CA ALA A 624 35.88 -28.33 1.43
C ALA A 624 35.59 -27.59 0.11
N ASN A 625 36.24 -26.44 -0.08
CA ASN A 625 36.12 -25.63 -1.29
C ASN A 625 34.68 -25.24 -1.65
N ALA A 626 33.80 -25.13 -0.66
CA ALA A 626 32.42 -24.70 -0.82
C ALA A 626 32.24 -23.22 -0.47
N VAL A 627 31.37 -22.56 -1.19
CA VAL A 627 30.89 -21.22 -0.86
C VAL A 627 29.38 -21.14 -1.00
N SER A 628 28.78 -20.43 -0.09
CA SER A 628 27.36 -20.08 -0.11
C SER A 628 27.21 -18.63 -0.54
N VAL A 629 26.38 -18.36 -1.54
CA VAL A 629 26.21 -17.04 -2.15
C VAL A 629 24.81 -16.52 -1.91
N GLU A 630 24.70 -15.23 -1.66
CA GLU A 630 23.40 -14.54 -1.56
C GLU A 630 22.72 -14.49 -2.94
N GLU A 631 21.41 -14.76 -2.97
CA GLU A 631 20.62 -14.92 -4.20
C GLU A 631 20.63 -13.65 -5.07
N GLY A 632 20.53 -12.46 -4.49
CA GLY A 632 20.56 -11.19 -5.22
C GLY A 632 21.93 -10.89 -5.84
N LEU A 633 23.03 -11.28 -5.16
CA LEU A 633 24.37 -11.24 -5.73
C LEU A 633 24.49 -12.23 -6.91
N ALA A 634 23.98 -13.45 -6.73
CA ALA A 634 24.01 -14.47 -7.77
C ALA A 634 23.23 -14.01 -9.02
N GLN A 635 22.06 -13.44 -8.86
CA GLN A 635 21.27 -12.89 -9.97
C GLN A 635 22.00 -11.73 -10.67
N THR A 636 22.58 -10.80 -9.90
CA THR A 636 23.27 -9.61 -10.44
C THR A 636 24.52 -9.98 -11.24
N LEU A 637 25.30 -10.95 -10.77
CA LEU A 637 26.51 -11.42 -11.43
C LEU A 637 26.29 -12.66 -12.31
N GLN A 638 25.02 -13.09 -12.49
CA GLN A 638 24.60 -14.26 -13.29
C GLN A 638 25.27 -15.57 -12.86
N LEU A 639 25.53 -15.70 -11.55
CA LEU A 639 26.15 -16.89 -10.96
C LEU A 639 25.17 -18.05 -10.83
N LYS A 640 25.66 -19.27 -10.99
CA LYS A 640 24.89 -20.52 -10.90
C LYS A 640 25.50 -21.48 -9.88
N LEU A 641 24.71 -22.43 -9.40
CA LEU A 641 25.24 -23.54 -8.62
C LEU A 641 26.33 -24.28 -9.41
N GLY A 642 27.44 -24.55 -8.74
CA GLY A 642 28.59 -25.19 -9.35
C GLY A 642 29.67 -24.24 -9.87
N ASP A 643 29.39 -22.96 -10.05
CA ASP A 643 30.39 -21.97 -10.45
C ASP A 643 31.47 -21.84 -9.37
N THR A 644 32.69 -21.55 -9.80
CA THR A 644 33.85 -21.36 -8.90
C THR A 644 34.16 -19.87 -8.80
N LEU A 645 34.21 -19.37 -7.58
CA LEU A 645 34.60 -17.99 -7.28
C LEU A 645 35.99 -17.96 -6.67
N ARG A 646 36.82 -17.01 -7.12
CA ARG A 646 38.16 -16.76 -6.57
C ARG A 646 38.22 -15.36 -5.98
N PHE A 647 38.61 -15.26 -4.72
CA PHE A 647 38.77 -14.01 -4.00
C PHE A 647 40.25 -13.76 -3.69
N ASP A 648 40.65 -12.49 -3.79
CA ASP A 648 41.92 -11.99 -3.22
C ASP A 648 41.60 -11.44 -1.82
N VAL A 649 42.33 -11.96 -0.82
CA VAL A 649 42.19 -11.56 0.58
C VAL A 649 43.58 -11.13 1.07
N ALA A 650 43.86 -9.84 1.14
CA ALA A 650 45.12 -9.27 1.58
C ALA A 650 46.36 -9.88 0.86
N GLY A 651 46.24 -10.13 -0.46
CA GLY A 651 47.30 -10.72 -1.27
C GLY A 651 47.34 -12.26 -1.29
N SER A 652 46.54 -12.95 -0.47
CA SER A 652 46.32 -14.38 -0.53
C SER A 652 45.07 -14.72 -1.33
N THR A 653 45.11 -15.75 -2.17
CA THR A 653 43.92 -16.11 -2.95
C THR A 653 43.19 -17.29 -2.33
N THR A 654 41.85 -17.16 -2.19
CA THR A 654 40.98 -18.28 -1.83
C THR A 654 39.98 -18.54 -2.93
N GLN A 655 39.58 -19.80 -3.10
CA GLN A 655 38.56 -20.15 -4.09
C GLN A 655 37.55 -21.14 -3.50
N GLY A 656 36.33 -21.11 -4.02
CA GLY A 656 35.31 -22.05 -3.63
C GLY A 656 34.25 -22.21 -4.70
N ARG A 657 33.60 -23.37 -4.72
CA ARG A 657 32.53 -23.72 -5.63
C ARG A 657 31.20 -23.35 -4.96
N ILE A 658 30.29 -22.75 -5.68
CA ILE A 658 28.94 -22.42 -5.18
C ILE A 658 28.15 -23.71 -4.96
N THR A 659 27.88 -24.05 -3.70
CA THR A 659 27.11 -25.25 -3.32
C THR A 659 25.70 -24.96 -2.96
N ASN A 660 25.42 -23.71 -2.59
CA ASN A 660 24.04 -23.22 -2.32
C ASN A 660 23.89 -21.73 -2.55
N LEU A 661 22.63 -21.33 -2.81
CA LEU A 661 22.19 -19.95 -2.82
C LEU A 661 21.33 -19.69 -1.57
N ARG A 662 21.51 -18.52 -0.97
CA ARG A 662 20.81 -18.10 0.25
C ARG A 662 19.96 -16.88 0.00
N LYS A 663 18.74 -16.91 0.52
CA LYS A 663 17.92 -15.74 0.66
C LYS A 663 18.30 -15.03 1.97
N VAL A 664 18.69 -13.76 1.83
CA VAL A 664 19.15 -12.92 2.94
C VAL A 664 18.19 -11.74 3.09
N ASP A 665 17.68 -11.53 4.29
CA ASP A 665 16.90 -10.33 4.61
C ASP A 665 17.85 -9.22 5.09
N TRP A 666 18.22 -8.33 4.18
CA TRP A 666 19.05 -7.18 4.47
C TRP A 666 18.34 -6.13 5.38
N GLY A 667 17.00 -6.20 5.45
CA GLY A 667 16.19 -5.35 6.33
C GLY A 667 16.14 -5.82 7.78
N SER A 668 16.61 -7.04 8.09
CA SER A 668 16.53 -7.66 9.42
C SER A 668 17.34 -6.96 10.51
N MET A 669 18.18 -5.98 10.15
CA MET A 669 19.13 -5.31 11.04
C MET A 669 20.07 -6.28 11.78
N ARG A 670 20.31 -7.46 11.20
CA ARG A 670 21.26 -8.46 11.70
C ARG A 670 22.51 -8.50 10.82
N VAL A 671 23.56 -9.14 11.33
CA VAL A 671 24.80 -9.28 10.56
C VAL A 671 24.57 -10.22 9.37
N ASN A 672 24.80 -9.72 8.17
CA ASN A 672 24.62 -10.45 6.92
C ASN A 672 25.84 -10.32 6.00
N PHE A 673 26.06 -11.36 5.20
CA PHE A 673 27.20 -11.45 4.27
C PHE A 673 26.73 -11.88 2.89
N PHE A 674 27.36 -11.35 1.85
CA PHE A 674 27.11 -11.79 0.48
C PHE A 674 27.59 -13.22 0.22
N VAL A 675 28.74 -13.56 0.80
CA VAL A 675 29.35 -14.88 0.64
C VAL A 675 29.77 -15.42 2.00
N ILE A 676 29.44 -16.67 2.27
CA ILE A 676 29.85 -17.38 3.48
C ILE A 676 30.53 -18.69 3.06
N ILE A 677 31.68 -18.98 3.67
CA ILE A 677 32.39 -20.24 3.52
C ILE A 677 31.91 -21.19 4.62
N PRO A 678 31.31 -22.35 4.32
CA PRO A 678 30.71 -23.24 5.32
C PRO A 678 31.75 -24.05 6.11
N ARG A 679 32.72 -23.36 6.71
CA ARG A 679 33.82 -23.96 7.50
C ARG A 679 33.93 -23.32 8.87
N ALA A 680 34.07 -24.13 9.92
CA ALA A 680 34.18 -23.63 11.28
C ALA A 680 35.42 -22.77 11.51
N ARG A 681 36.56 -23.10 10.89
CA ARG A 681 37.82 -22.39 11.02
C ARG A 681 38.50 -22.20 9.66
N LEU A 682 39.04 -21.00 9.45
CA LEU A 682 39.87 -20.66 8.29
C LEU A 682 41.13 -19.93 8.79
N PRO A 683 42.10 -20.66 9.37
CA PRO A 683 43.29 -20.03 9.96
C PRO A 683 44.22 -19.39 8.90
N GLU A 684 44.05 -19.73 7.64
CA GLU A 684 44.87 -19.22 6.53
C GLU A 684 44.49 -17.78 6.12
N LEU A 685 43.36 -17.31 6.53
CA LEU A 685 42.85 -16.00 6.11
C LEU A 685 42.75 -15.02 7.30
N PRO A 686 43.23 -13.78 7.14
CA PRO A 686 43.11 -12.77 8.18
C PRO A 686 41.62 -12.38 8.35
N ALA A 687 41.16 -12.52 9.57
CA ALA A 687 39.76 -12.17 9.92
C ALA A 687 39.72 -11.26 11.15
N THR A 688 38.78 -10.34 11.15
CA THR A 688 38.35 -9.62 12.36
C THR A 688 36.95 -10.11 12.73
N TYR A 689 36.44 -9.73 13.93
CA TYR A 689 35.09 -10.08 14.28
C TYR A 689 34.14 -8.88 14.15
N ILE A 690 32.89 -9.17 13.80
CA ILE A 690 31.75 -8.27 13.83
C ILE A 690 30.72 -8.77 14.82
N ALA A 691 30.25 -7.89 15.69
CA ALA A 691 29.15 -8.18 16.60
C ALA A 691 27.96 -7.25 16.35
N ALA A 692 26.74 -7.77 16.46
CA ALA A 692 25.55 -6.95 16.50
C ALA A 692 24.71 -7.34 17.71
N PHE A 693 24.28 -6.34 18.50
CA PHE A 693 23.53 -6.54 19.73
C PHE A 693 22.63 -5.35 20.04
N ARG A 694 21.70 -5.55 20.93
CA ARG A 694 20.93 -4.47 21.53
C ARG A 694 21.66 -3.95 22.76
N ALA A 695 22.10 -2.68 22.72
CA ALA A 695 22.76 -2.06 23.84
C ALA A 695 21.82 -1.93 25.04
N PRO A 696 22.32 -2.13 26.28
CA PRO A 696 21.58 -1.87 27.49
C PRO A 696 21.32 -0.36 27.65
N ALA A 697 20.27 -0.01 28.37
CA ALA A 697 19.91 1.40 28.63
C ALA A 697 20.87 2.11 29.60
N THR A 698 21.96 1.46 30.00
CA THR A 698 22.93 2.00 30.99
C THR A 698 23.71 3.16 30.39
N PRO A 699 23.66 4.36 30.98
CA PRO A 699 24.45 5.49 30.50
C PRO A 699 25.95 5.18 30.53
N GLY A 700 26.68 5.59 29.48
CA GLY A 700 28.16 5.39 29.43
C GLY A 700 28.60 4.01 28.93
N PHE A 701 27.69 3.08 28.60
CA PHE A 701 28.05 1.75 28.05
C PHE A 701 28.97 1.86 26.81
N ASP A 702 28.56 2.65 25.81
CA ASP A 702 29.35 2.82 24.59
C ASP A 702 30.73 3.40 24.84
N ASN A 703 30.83 4.36 25.80
CA ASN A 703 32.10 4.96 26.20
C ASN A 703 33.01 3.98 26.95
N ALA A 704 32.42 3.10 27.79
CA ALA A 704 33.18 2.06 28.48
C ALA A 704 33.75 1.03 27.48
N LEU A 705 32.90 0.64 26.50
CA LEU A 705 33.30 -0.27 25.43
C LEU A 705 34.46 0.30 24.59
N ALA A 706 34.35 1.59 24.20
CA ALA A 706 35.38 2.27 23.43
C ALA A 706 36.70 2.50 24.18
N ARG A 707 36.64 2.65 25.49
CA ARG A 707 37.86 2.78 26.35
C ARG A 707 38.59 1.45 26.49
N ASN A 708 37.85 0.35 26.68
CA ASN A 708 38.44 -0.96 26.85
C ASN A 708 38.98 -1.55 25.55
N PHE A 709 38.36 -1.18 24.40
CA PHE A 709 38.74 -1.65 23.04
C PHE A 709 38.89 -0.45 22.10
N PRO A 710 39.98 0.28 22.13
CA PRO A 710 40.12 1.54 21.36
C PRO A 710 40.20 1.36 19.85
N ASN A 711 40.49 0.14 19.37
CA ASN A 711 40.57 -0.20 17.95
C ASN A 711 39.23 -0.54 17.30
N ILE A 712 38.18 -0.80 18.10
CA ILE A 712 36.87 -1.14 17.55
C ILE A 712 36.15 0.09 16.99
N THR A 713 35.29 -0.16 16.03
CA THR A 713 34.33 0.85 15.58
C THR A 713 32.94 0.45 16.04
N ASN A 714 32.41 1.16 17.02
CA ASN A 714 31.05 0.97 17.53
C ASN A 714 30.09 1.90 16.76
N VAL A 715 29.08 1.31 16.14
CA VAL A 715 28.11 1.94 15.26
C VAL A 715 26.75 1.94 15.94
N ASP A 716 26.30 3.12 16.38
CA ASP A 716 24.95 3.31 16.91
C ASP A 716 23.93 3.56 15.78
N VAL A 717 23.03 2.61 15.56
CA VAL A 717 21.95 2.71 14.58
C VAL A 717 20.58 2.97 15.20
N SER A 718 20.53 3.25 16.52
CA SER A 718 19.28 3.41 17.27
C SER A 718 18.35 4.47 16.64
N ALA A 719 18.92 5.63 16.27
CA ALA A 719 18.13 6.72 15.67
C ALA A 719 17.57 6.33 14.32
N SER A 720 18.35 5.63 13.50
CA SER A 720 17.92 5.15 12.17
C SER A 720 16.83 4.08 12.29
N ILE A 721 16.98 3.11 13.20
CA ILE A 721 15.97 2.09 13.48
C ILE A 721 14.68 2.75 14.00
N ALA A 722 14.79 3.65 14.98
CA ALA A 722 13.62 4.35 15.51
C ALA A 722 12.89 5.17 14.44
N GLN A 723 13.60 5.73 13.48
CA GLN A 723 13.00 6.45 12.36
C GLN A 723 12.25 5.50 11.41
N VAL A 724 12.88 4.37 11.05
CA VAL A 724 12.23 3.34 10.20
C VAL A 724 11.01 2.77 10.90
N GLN A 725 11.11 2.44 12.19
CA GLN A 725 9.99 1.93 12.99
C GLN A 725 8.84 2.93 13.05
N ARG A 726 9.12 4.22 13.26
CA ARG A 726 8.06 5.27 13.25
C ARG A 726 7.32 5.30 11.91
N VAL A 727 8.05 5.28 10.78
CA VAL A 727 7.44 5.26 9.44
C VAL A 727 6.59 3.99 9.25
N LEU A 728 7.10 2.82 9.64
CA LEU A 728 6.35 1.56 9.56
C LEU A 728 5.10 1.58 10.42
N ASP A 729 5.19 2.07 11.66
CA ASP A 729 4.05 2.20 12.56
C ASP A 729 2.97 3.15 12.00
N GLN A 730 3.37 4.24 11.37
CA GLN A 730 2.45 5.14 10.68
C GLN A 730 1.72 4.43 9.53
N VAL A 731 2.46 3.71 8.69
CA VAL A 731 1.89 2.96 7.56
C VAL A 731 0.96 1.86 8.07
N VAL A 732 1.36 1.09 9.08
CA VAL A 732 0.54 0.01 9.67
C VAL A 732 -0.77 0.57 10.21
N ARG A 733 -0.75 1.66 11.00
CA ARG A 733 -1.96 2.27 11.55
C ARG A 733 -2.86 2.86 10.46
N ALA A 734 -2.27 3.49 9.44
CA ALA A 734 -2.99 3.97 8.29
C ALA A 734 -3.74 2.85 7.57
N VAL A 735 -3.05 1.74 7.33
CA VAL A 735 -3.61 0.53 6.72
C VAL A 735 -4.70 -0.08 7.61
N GLU A 736 -4.48 -0.20 8.92
CA GLU A 736 -5.46 -0.73 9.88
C GLU A 736 -6.75 0.08 9.89
N PHE A 737 -6.61 1.37 9.85
CA PHE A 737 -7.76 2.27 9.84
C PHE A 737 -8.54 2.19 8.53
N LEU A 738 -7.83 2.23 7.40
CA LEU A 738 -8.40 2.09 6.07
C LEU A 738 -9.14 0.76 5.91
N PHE A 739 -8.56 -0.30 6.45
CA PHE A 739 -9.18 -1.61 6.54
C PHE A 739 -10.50 -1.56 7.31
N GLY A 740 -10.53 -0.97 8.50
CA GLY A 740 -11.75 -0.85 9.30
C GLY A 740 -12.87 -0.13 8.55
N PHE A 741 -12.53 0.92 7.84
CA PHE A 741 -13.49 1.67 7.03
C PHE A 741 -14.01 0.87 5.82
N THR A 742 -13.14 0.22 5.08
CA THR A 742 -13.55 -0.61 3.93
C THR A 742 -14.37 -1.82 4.38
N LEU A 743 -14.03 -2.40 5.54
CA LEU A 743 -14.83 -3.44 6.19
C LEU A 743 -16.24 -2.92 6.51
N ALA A 744 -16.36 -1.73 7.10
CA ALA A 744 -17.65 -1.11 7.40
C ALA A 744 -18.46 -0.84 6.11
N ALA A 745 -17.83 -0.32 5.07
CA ALA A 745 -18.47 -0.11 3.77
C ALA A 745 -18.93 -1.45 3.15
N GLY A 746 -18.12 -2.50 3.23
CA GLY A 746 -18.49 -3.84 2.78
C GLY A 746 -19.67 -4.43 3.55
N LEU A 747 -19.74 -4.21 4.86
CA LEU A 747 -20.89 -4.61 5.67
C LEU A 747 -22.18 -3.88 5.27
N VAL A 748 -22.11 -2.60 4.93
CA VAL A 748 -23.27 -1.84 4.42
C VAL A 748 -23.74 -2.42 3.09
N VAL A 749 -22.82 -2.77 2.18
CA VAL A 749 -23.16 -3.42 0.89
C VAL A 749 -23.84 -4.77 1.11
N LEU A 750 -23.28 -5.58 2.02
CA LEU A 750 -23.84 -6.87 2.40
C LEU A 750 -25.25 -6.71 2.97
N PHE A 751 -25.45 -5.74 3.85
CA PHE A 751 -26.76 -5.42 4.40
C PHE A 751 -27.76 -4.99 3.31
N ALA A 752 -27.33 -4.15 2.37
CA ALA A 752 -28.14 -3.72 1.23
C ALA A 752 -28.53 -4.92 0.34
N ALA A 753 -27.60 -5.86 0.08
CA ALA A 753 -27.88 -7.08 -0.72
C ALA A 753 -28.94 -7.97 -0.08
N VAL A 754 -28.90 -8.14 1.26
CA VAL A 754 -29.91 -8.93 1.98
C VAL A 754 -31.25 -8.20 2.04
N THR A 755 -31.25 -6.89 2.24
CA THR A 755 -32.50 -6.10 2.33
C THR A 755 -33.20 -5.92 1.00
N ALA A 756 -32.47 -5.92 -0.14
CA ALA A 756 -33.07 -5.88 -1.49
C ALA A 756 -33.99 -7.08 -1.79
N THR A 757 -33.84 -8.20 -1.09
CA THR A 757 -34.71 -9.38 -1.25
C THR A 757 -35.96 -9.34 -0.35
N ARG A 758 -36.11 -8.30 0.49
CA ARG A 758 -37.15 -8.18 1.54
C ARG A 758 -38.59 -8.22 0.99
N GLU A 759 -38.86 -7.49 -0.06
CA GLU A 759 -40.23 -7.37 -0.61
C GLU A 759 -40.72 -8.69 -1.25
N ALA A 760 -39.84 -9.35 -2.01
CA ALA A 760 -40.15 -10.65 -2.58
C ALA A 760 -40.47 -11.69 -1.49
N ARG A 761 -39.71 -11.69 -0.40
CA ARG A 761 -39.90 -12.59 0.74
C ARG A 761 -41.17 -12.22 1.54
N ALA A 762 -41.47 -10.95 1.69
CA ALA A 762 -42.66 -10.47 2.38
C ALA A 762 -43.95 -11.02 1.70
N ARG A 763 -44.01 -11.00 0.36
CA ARG A 763 -45.13 -11.55 -0.41
C ARG A 763 -45.28 -13.07 -0.22
N GLU A 764 -44.18 -13.80 -0.28
CA GLU A 764 -44.16 -15.24 -0.07
C GLU A 764 -44.66 -15.63 1.33
N PHE A 765 -44.17 -14.93 2.35
CA PHE A 765 -44.60 -15.15 3.74
C PHE A 765 -46.06 -14.76 3.95
N ALA A 766 -46.57 -13.72 3.30
CA ALA A 766 -47.99 -13.37 3.34
C ALA A 766 -48.86 -14.50 2.81
N VAL A 767 -48.49 -15.08 1.65
CA VAL A 767 -49.20 -16.22 1.07
C VAL A 767 -49.13 -17.45 1.97
N MET A 768 -47.98 -17.82 2.52
CA MET A 768 -47.84 -18.95 3.43
C MET A 768 -48.63 -18.76 4.73
N ARG A 769 -48.71 -17.53 5.27
CA ARG A 769 -49.56 -17.20 6.43
C ARG A 769 -51.04 -17.32 6.10
N ALA A 770 -51.46 -16.89 4.92
CA ALA A 770 -52.84 -17.05 4.46
C ALA A 770 -53.23 -18.56 4.34
N LEU A 771 -52.27 -19.42 4.01
CA LEU A 771 -52.44 -20.90 3.95
C LEU A 771 -52.27 -21.57 5.35
N GLY A 772 -52.14 -20.78 6.43
CA GLY A 772 -52.16 -21.30 7.81
C GLY A 772 -50.78 -21.57 8.41
N ALA A 773 -49.67 -21.12 7.79
CA ALA A 773 -48.34 -21.28 8.38
C ALA A 773 -48.16 -20.39 9.64
N SER A 774 -47.70 -21.00 10.74
CA SER A 774 -47.43 -20.26 12.00
C SER A 774 -46.22 -19.31 11.86
N GLY A 775 -46.25 -18.19 12.56
CA GLY A 775 -45.13 -17.23 12.57
C GLY A 775 -43.80 -17.84 13.08
N LYS A 776 -43.91 -18.83 14.01
CA LYS A 776 -42.72 -19.56 14.51
C LYS A 776 -42.07 -20.40 13.41
N LEU A 777 -42.89 -21.12 12.61
CA LEU A 777 -42.42 -21.95 11.51
C LEU A 777 -41.74 -21.08 10.42
N LEU A 778 -42.34 -19.95 10.05
CA LEU A 778 -41.76 -19.03 9.06
C LEU A 778 -40.45 -18.42 9.55
N ALA A 779 -40.34 -18.07 10.83
CA ALA A 779 -39.09 -17.60 11.41
C ALA A 779 -37.98 -18.67 11.40
N GLN A 780 -38.33 -19.95 11.63
CA GLN A 780 -37.38 -21.07 11.54
C GLN A 780 -36.92 -21.30 10.09
N VAL A 781 -37.83 -21.30 9.13
CA VAL A 781 -37.54 -21.43 7.69
C VAL A 781 -36.58 -20.33 7.24
N GLN A 782 -36.87 -19.09 7.61
CA GLN A 782 -36.04 -17.97 7.26
C GLN A 782 -34.63 -18.02 7.87
N ARG A 783 -34.55 -18.37 9.17
CA ARG A 783 -33.22 -18.52 9.83
C ARG A 783 -32.41 -19.63 9.17
N ALA A 784 -33.03 -20.77 8.85
CA ALA A 784 -32.36 -21.87 8.17
C ALA A 784 -31.87 -21.49 6.78
N GLU A 785 -32.69 -20.79 6.02
CA GLU A 785 -32.32 -20.26 4.70
C GLU A 785 -31.14 -19.28 4.77
N LEU A 786 -31.23 -18.28 5.65
CA LEU A 786 -30.14 -17.27 5.81
C LEU A 786 -28.85 -17.90 6.29
N LEU A 787 -28.92 -18.82 7.25
CA LEU A 787 -27.74 -19.56 7.72
C LEU A 787 -27.13 -20.41 6.60
N GLY A 788 -27.93 -21.14 5.86
CA GLY A 788 -27.46 -21.99 4.76
C GLY A 788 -26.85 -21.18 3.60
N VAL A 789 -27.54 -20.14 3.14
CA VAL A 789 -27.06 -19.24 2.10
C VAL A 789 -25.81 -18.49 2.56
N GLY A 790 -25.80 -17.98 3.79
CA GLY A 790 -24.66 -17.26 4.37
C GLY A 790 -23.44 -18.16 4.56
N ALA A 791 -23.63 -19.38 5.07
CA ALA A 791 -22.54 -20.34 5.25
C ALA A 791 -21.92 -20.75 3.91
N LEU A 792 -22.77 -21.09 2.92
CA LEU A 792 -22.29 -21.44 1.57
C LEU A 792 -21.52 -20.25 0.95
N ALA A 793 -22.09 -19.06 1.02
CA ALA A 793 -21.46 -17.86 0.49
C ALA A 793 -20.11 -17.59 1.17
N GLY A 794 -20.02 -17.75 2.51
CA GLY A 794 -18.80 -17.56 3.28
C GLY A 794 -17.70 -18.56 2.95
N VAL A 795 -18.04 -19.85 2.78
CA VAL A 795 -17.07 -20.88 2.35
C VAL A 795 -16.56 -20.59 0.95
N LEU A 796 -17.44 -20.31 -0.02
CA LEU A 796 -17.07 -20.02 -1.38
C LEU A 796 -16.19 -18.75 -1.46
N ALA A 797 -16.57 -17.72 -0.74
CA ALA A 797 -15.80 -16.47 -0.64
C ALA A 797 -14.40 -16.69 -0.09
N SER A 798 -14.28 -17.50 0.96
CA SER A 798 -13.00 -17.80 1.60
C SER A 798 -12.08 -18.62 0.71
N LEU A 799 -12.59 -19.61 0.00
CA LEU A 799 -11.79 -20.39 -0.95
C LEU A 799 -11.27 -19.52 -2.10
N ALA A 800 -12.14 -18.65 -2.65
CA ALA A 800 -11.72 -17.70 -3.68
C ALA A 800 -10.73 -16.65 -3.15
N ALA A 801 -10.93 -16.17 -1.90
CA ALA A 801 -10.01 -15.23 -1.25
C ALA A 801 -8.62 -15.83 -1.05
N ILE A 802 -8.53 -17.13 -0.68
CA ILE A 802 -7.24 -17.83 -0.57
C ILE A 802 -6.56 -17.89 -1.94
N ALA A 803 -7.28 -18.24 -2.99
CA ALA A 803 -6.70 -18.35 -4.35
C ALA A 803 -6.21 -16.99 -4.89
N VAL A 804 -7.06 -15.96 -4.79
CA VAL A 804 -6.72 -14.59 -5.24
C VAL A 804 -5.61 -14.00 -4.35
N GLY A 805 -5.69 -14.21 -3.04
CA GLY A 805 -4.68 -13.77 -2.07
C GLY A 805 -3.32 -14.41 -2.33
N TRP A 806 -3.27 -15.70 -2.63
CA TRP A 806 -2.04 -16.38 -3.03
C TRP A 806 -1.44 -15.77 -4.31
N ALA A 807 -2.26 -15.51 -5.32
CA ALA A 807 -1.79 -14.88 -6.56
C ALA A 807 -1.25 -13.46 -6.31
N LEU A 808 -1.93 -12.65 -5.51
CA LEU A 808 -1.47 -11.32 -5.14
C LEU A 808 -0.19 -11.37 -4.32
N ALA A 809 -0.12 -12.24 -3.31
CA ALA A 809 1.06 -12.40 -2.46
C ALA A 809 2.30 -12.79 -3.28
N ARG A 810 2.14 -13.74 -4.22
CA ARG A 810 3.27 -14.26 -5.03
C ARG A 810 3.70 -13.30 -6.15
N PHE A 811 2.75 -12.70 -6.89
CA PHE A 811 3.06 -11.97 -8.12
C PHE A 811 3.09 -10.45 -7.98
N VAL A 812 2.52 -9.91 -6.90
CA VAL A 812 2.40 -8.46 -6.68
C VAL A 812 3.19 -7.99 -5.47
N PHE A 813 3.03 -8.68 -4.34
CA PHE A 813 3.63 -8.28 -3.06
C PHE A 813 4.94 -9.02 -2.73
N GLU A 814 5.22 -10.12 -3.43
CA GLU A 814 6.46 -10.92 -3.30
C GLU A 814 6.76 -11.37 -1.87
N PHE A 815 5.74 -11.87 -1.15
CA PHE A 815 5.91 -12.48 0.17
C PHE A 815 5.38 -13.91 0.22
N SER A 816 5.86 -14.70 1.21
CA SER A 816 5.38 -16.05 1.44
C SER A 816 3.95 -16.03 1.98
N TRP A 817 3.05 -16.77 1.33
CA TRP A 817 1.64 -16.88 1.71
C TRP A 817 1.33 -18.27 2.26
N ASN A 818 0.86 -18.32 3.50
CA ASN A 818 0.39 -19.54 4.15
C ASN A 818 -1.00 -19.33 4.75
N ALA A 819 -2.04 -19.57 3.94
CA ALA A 819 -3.40 -19.48 4.43
C ALA A 819 -3.69 -20.64 5.40
N SER A 820 -4.22 -20.31 6.58
CA SER A 820 -4.65 -21.31 7.55
C SER A 820 -5.83 -22.16 6.99
N PRO A 821 -5.83 -23.50 7.15
CA PRO A 821 -6.91 -24.37 6.71
C PRO A 821 -8.25 -24.08 7.39
N TRP A 822 -8.24 -23.34 8.50
CA TRP A 822 -9.44 -22.90 9.21
C TRP A 822 -10.20 -21.73 8.55
N VAL A 823 -9.59 -21.05 7.59
CA VAL A 823 -10.18 -19.86 6.92
C VAL A 823 -11.54 -20.18 6.28
N PRO A 824 -11.75 -21.28 5.51
CA PRO A 824 -13.05 -21.58 4.94
C PRO A 824 -14.13 -21.84 5.99
N LEU A 825 -13.77 -22.50 7.10
CA LEU A 825 -14.69 -22.74 8.20
C LEU A 825 -15.09 -21.43 8.91
N ALA A 826 -14.11 -20.62 9.24
CA ALA A 826 -14.34 -19.31 9.86
C ALA A 826 -15.17 -18.39 8.94
N GLY A 827 -14.89 -18.40 7.64
CA GLY A 827 -15.67 -17.66 6.64
C GLY A 827 -17.11 -18.14 6.52
N GLY A 828 -17.33 -19.46 6.56
CA GLY A 828 -18.66 -20.05 6.58
C GLY A 828 -19.48 -19.62 7.80
N VAL A 829 -18.87 -19.67 9.00
CA VAL A 829 -19.50 -19.23 10.25
C VAL A 829 -19.80 -17.73 10.21
N THR A 830 -18.82 -16.93 9.82
CA THR A 830 -18.96 -15.46 9.71
C THR A 830 -20.04 -15.08 8.69
N GLY A 831 -20.04 -15.70 7.52
CA GLY A 831 -21.05 -15.49 6.48
C GLY A 831 -22.46 -15.85 6.95
N ALA A 832 -22.61 -16.95 7.68
CA ALA A 832 -23.88 -17.36 8.30
C ALA A 832 -24.38 -16.32 9.31
N LEU A 833 -23.51 -15.88 10.21
CA LEU A 833 -23.85 -14.88 11.24
C LEU A 833 -24.20 -13.52 10.64
N LEU A 834 -23.44 -13.06 9.66
CA LEU A 834 -23.69 -11.78 8.97
C LEU A 834 -25.01 -11.80 8.19
N ALA A 835 -25.28 -12.91 7.45
CA ALA A 835 -26.55 -13.08 6.75
C ALA A 835 -27.74 -13.12 7.72
N LEU A 836 -27.58 -13.80 8.87
CA LEU A 836 -28.60 -13.87 9.90
C LEU A 836 -28.86 -12.49 10.51
N ALA A 837 -27.80 -11.74 10.88
CA ALA A 837 -27.91 -10.40 11.46
C ALA A 837 -28.61 -9.41 10.53
N ALA A 838 -28.18 -9.37 9.25
CA ALA A 838 -28.80 -8.53 8.22
C ALA A 838 -30.25 -8.90 7.96
N GLY A 839 -30.54 -10.20 7.89
CA GLY A 839 -31.90 -10.71 7.70
C GLY A 839 -32.81 -10.49 8.90
N TRP A 840 -32.29 -10.64 10.12
CA TRP A 840 -33.09 -10.40 11.34
C TRP A 840 -33.55 -8.95 11.43
N TRP A 841 -32.66 -7.99 11.13
CA TRP A 841 -33.03 -6.58 11.14
C TRP A 841 -34.01 -6.23 10.00
N GLY A 842 -33.75 -6.72 8.78
CA GLY A 842 -34.59 -6.46 7.62
C GLY A 842 -36.02 -7.04 7.69
N LEU A 843 -36.23 -8.18 8.35
CA LEU A 843 -37.48 -8.93 8.32
C LEU A 843 -38.26 -8.95 9.64
N ARG A 844 -37.71 -8.38 10.72
CA ARG A 844 -38.40 -8.27 12.01
C ARG A 844 -39.73 -7.53 11.89
N GLU A 845 -39.79 -6.52 11.02
CA GLU A 845 -40.98 -5.72 10.75
C GLU A 845 -42.04 -6.50 9.96
N VAL A 846 -41.64 -7.34 9.00
CA VAL A 846 -42.53 -8.16 8.16
C VAL A 846 -43.23 -9.24 9.00
N LEU A 847 -42.51 -9.85 9.96
CA LEU A 847 -43.07 -10.90 10.83
C LEU A 847 -44.03 -10.33 11.89
N ARG A 848 -43.94 -9.04 12.23
CA ARG A 848 -44.78 -8.39 13.23
C ARG A 848 -46.05 -7.77 12.66
N ARG A 849 -46.14 -7.53 11.35
CA ARG A 849 -47.32 -6.91 10.70
C ARG A 849 -48.50 -7.89 10.63
N PRO A 850 -49.76 -7.39 10.78
CA PRO A 850 -50.94 -8.18 10.59
C PRO A 850 -51.06 -8.72 9.17
N VAL A 851 -51.57 -9.95 9.02
CA VAL A 851 -51.70 -10.66 7.71
C VAL A 851 -52.56 -9.87 6.73
N ILE A 852 -53.63 -9.24 7.24
CA ILE A 852 -54.59 -8.46 6.41
C ILE A 852 -53.88 -7.24 5.79
N GLU A 853 -53.00 -6.59 6.51
CA GLU A 853 -52.28 -5.42 6.00
C GLU A 853 -51.23 -5.80 4.93
N THR A 854 -50.53 -6.93 5.12
CA THR A 854 -49.58 -7.46 4.15
C THR A 854 -50.25 -7.98 2.86
N LEU A 855 -51.41 -8.63 2.98
CA LEU A 855 -52.20 -9.04 1.83
C LEU A 855 -52.83 -7.86 1.08
N ARG A 856 -53.32 -6.84 1.81
CA ARG A 856 -53.84 -5.63 1.19
C ARG A 856 -52.81 -4.85 0.39
N ARG A 857 -51.59 -4.70 0.91
CA ARG A 857 -50.47 -4.10 0.15
C ARG A 857 -50.07 -4.96 -1.06
N ALA A 858 -49.97 -6.29 -0.88
CA ALA A 858 -49.65 -7.21 -1.96
C ALA A 858 -50.71 -7.23 -3.07
N ALA A 859 -51.94 -6.86 -2.74
CA ALA A 859 -53.05 -6.72 -3.71
C ALA A 859 -53.15 -5.32 -4.32
N GLN A 860 -52.64 -4.29 -3.65
CA GLN A 860 -52.61 -2.89 -4.12
C GLN A 860 -51.35 -2.59 -4.96
N GLU A 861 -50.25 -3.27 -4.71
CA GLU A 861 -49.01 -3.27 -5.52
C GLU A 861 -49.05 -4.34 -6.62
#